data_5ab1f5de725bf88d6b5b2ad47b263914
#
_entry.id   5ab1f5de725bf88d6b5b2ad47b263914
#
_cell.length_a   1.000
_cell.length_b   1.000
_cell.length_c   1.000
_cell.angle_alpha   90.00
_cell.angle_beta   90.00
_cell.angle_gamma   90.00
#
_symmetry.space_group_name_H-M   'P 1'
#
loop_
_entity.id
_entity.type
_entity.pdbx_description
1 polymer ?
#
loop_
_entity_poly.entity_id
_entity_poly.type
_entity_poly.pdbx_seq_one_letter_code
_entity_poly.pdbx_strand_id
1 'polypeptide(L)'
;MSPTQWLPTILTVVFFFWSLALPSHGSSQFGYGYVVRSVAVDSNQKVSTANLDLIKPSSVYAPDVQTLTLHVSLETSERLRIRVTDSTQQRWKIPETVIPRTLNHSPRRFLTEANGGNSTENNTLEDPSSDLIFTLHSTTPFGFSVSRRSSGDILFDASPDPSDPNTYLVFKDQFLQLSSALPESRSSLYGFGEHTKRSLKLIPGETMTLWNADIGSENKDVKLYGSHPFYMDVRGSNGHIEAGTSHGVLLLNSNGMDVMYDGSRITYNVIGGIVDLYVFAEPSPKAVMNQYTEFIGRSAPMPYWSFGFHQCRYGYNNVSDLESVVDGYAKAGILLEVMWTDIDYMDGYKDFTLDPVNFPEDKMKSFVDTLHKNGQKYETYNRGMEADVFIKRDGEPYLGEVWPGKVYYPDFLNPAAATYWSNEIKMFLQILPLDGLWLDMNELSNFITSPMTPGSSLDDPPYKINNLGGKASINKKTVPATSVHFGNVSEYDAHNLYGLLEAKATHQAMEDITGKRPFLLSRSTFDLAYSIPGILNFGLFGIPMVGADICGFADDTTEELCRRWIQLRAFYPFARDHSSIGTARQELYLWDSVASSARKVLGLRMRLLPHLYTLIAGARDSVRRCNFPAGNWFDMFNYSFAVGGNSGKHVRLDTPADHVNVHVREGNIVAMQGEAMTTREARTKPFELLVVASKLENISGQLFLDDGENIQMGEEGGNRDWTLVKFRCYVNGKSVVLRSEVVNPEYASKMKWSIGKVTFVAFENMESLKTYEVRTGERCRGTRISLLETVVDDDDPKFMSVEVSRLALLLGKKFEMRMKLT
;
A
#
# COMPACT_ATOMS: atom_id res chain seq x y z
N MET A 1 71.11 10.62 18.85
CA MET A 1 71.88 10.29 17.64
C MET A 1 70.96 10.39 16.44
N SER A 2 71.46 11.04 15.40
CA SER A 2 70.73 11.67 14.24
C SER A 2 69.85 10.77 13.42
N PRO A 3 68.87 11.38 12.74
CA PRO A 3 67.99 10.72 11.77
C PRO A 3 68.60 10.79 10.34
N THR A 4 68.55 9.71 9.61
CA THR A 4 68.86 9.64 8.20
C THR A 4 67.59 9.78 7.34
N GLN A 5 67.57 10.77 6.51
CA GLN A 5 66.59 11.07 5.46
C GLN A 5 66.66 9.99 4.35
N TRP A 6 65.46 9.56 3.88
CA TRP A 6 65.30 8.93 2.58
C TRP A 6 64.32 9.72 1.74
N LEU A 7 64.78 10.27 0.64
CA LEU A 7 63.97 10.83 -0.46
C LEU A 7 63.35 9.68 -1.27
N PRO A 8 62.06 9.77 -1.67
CA PRO A 8 61.54 8.88 -2.69
C PRO A 8 61.79 9.51 -4.11
N THR A 9 62.42 8.72 -4.95
CA THR A 9 62.59 8.96 -6.38
C THR A 9 61.23 8.80 -7.05
N ILE A 10 60.73 9.90 -7.69
CA ILE A 10 59.49 9.88 -8.48
C ILE A 10 59.84 9.22 -9.83
N LEU A 11 59.30 8.00 -10.03
CA LEU A 11 59.37 7.33 -11.32
C LEU A 11 58.09 7.72 -12.10
N THR A 12 58.27 8.62 -13.11
CA THR A 12 57.19 9.00 -14.02
C THR A 12 57.00 7.87 -15.04
N VAL A 13 55.95 7.05 -14.85
CA VAL A 13 55.51 6.08 -15.86
C VAL A 13 54.52 6.74 -16.79
N VAL A 14 54.94 7.00 -18.01
CA VAL A 14 54.08 7.46 -19.09
C VAL A 14 53.32 6.27 -19.65
N PHE A 15 52.02 6.15 -19.32
CA PHE A 15 51.13 5.20 -19.96
C PHE A 15 50.70 5.73 -21.33
N PHE A 16 51.17 5.13 -22.40
CA PHE A 16 50.53 5.23 -23.68
C PHE A 16 49.20 4.48 -23.67
N PHE A 17 48.10 5.21 -23.60
CA PHE A 17 46.81 4.65 -23.90
C PHE A 17 46.70 4.34 -25.39
N TRP A 18 46.99 3.11 -25.76
CA TRP A 18 46.40 2.57 -26.97
C TRP A 18 44.91 2.37 -26.72
N SER A 19 44.08 3.25 -27.28
CA SER A 19 42.66 3.01 -27.41
C SER A 19 42.46 1.86 -28.41
N LEU A 20 42.50 0.61 -27.90
CA LEU A 20 41.87 -0.49 -28.56
C LEU A 20 40.36 -0.15 -28.55
N ALA A 21 39.88 0.31 -29.71
CA ALA A 21 38.45 0.29 -29.96
C ALA A 21 38.00 -1.18 -29.84
N LEU A 22 37.47 -1.54 -28.67
CA LEU A 22 36.73 -2.78 -28.53
C LEU A 22 35.61 -2.71 -29.58
N PRO A 23 35.44 -3.75 -30.42
CA PRO A 23 34.27 -3.76 -31.28
C PRO A 23 33.06 -3.59 -30.39
N SER A 24 32.23 -2.63 -30.68
CA SER A 24 30.91 -2.51 -30.09
C SER A 24 30.25 -3.86 -30.27
N HIS A 25 30.04 -4.61 -29.20
CA HIS A 25 29.14 -5.75 -29.23
C HIS A 25 27.82 -5.14 -29.63
N GLY A 26 27.43 -5.28 -30.88
CA GLY A 26 26.10 -4.96 -31.34
C GLY A 26 25.16 -5.71 -30.42
N SER A 27 24.40 -5.00 -29.59
CA SER A 27 23.38 -5.62 -28.78
C SER A 27 22.49 -6.41 -29.73
N SER A 28 22.44 -7.73 -29.55
CA SER A 28 21.61 -8.58 -30.38
C SER A 28 20.16 -8.10 -30.20
N GLN A 29 19.54 -7.65 -31.28
CA GLN A 29 18.18 -7.12 -31.29
C GLN A 29 17.20 -8.19 -30.85
N PHE A 30 16.37 -7.92 -29.83
CA PHE A 30 15.46 -8.90 -29.24
C PHE A 30 14.33 -9.28 -30.19
N GLY A 31 13.86 -8.38 -31.04
CA GLY A 31 12.83 -8.60 -32.04
C GLY A 31 12.75 -7.47 -33.06
N TYR A 32 11.99 -7.69 -34.12
CA TYR A 32 11.84 -6.71 -35.21
C TYR A 32 10.46 -6.04 -35.21
N GLY A 33 9.61 -6.36 -34.24
CA GLY A 33 8.26 -5.82 -34.15
C GLY A 33 7.28 -6.45 -35.13
N TYR A 34 6.13 -5.83 -35.26
CA TYR A 34 5.00 -6.30 -36.02
C TYR A 34 4.49 -5.21 -36.98
N VAL A 35 3.77 -5.61 -38.01
CA VAL A 35 3.02 -4.72 -38.91
C VAL A 35 1.54 -4.96 -38.78
N VAL A 36 0.75 -3.90 -38.92
CA VAL A 36 -0.71 -3.97 -38.91
C VAL A 36 -1.21 -4.60 -40.22
N ARG A 37 -1.93 -5.72 -40.15
CA ARG A 37 -2.55 -6.39 -41.28
C ARG A 37 -3.96 -5.88 -41.52
N SER A 38 -4.75 -5.74 -40.48
CA SER A 38 -6.13 -5.26 -40.57
C SER A 38 -6.55 -4.58 -39.26
N VAL A 39 -7.47 -3.63 -39.38
CA VAL A 39 -8.10 -2.93 -38.23
C VAL A 39 -9.59 -2.97 -38.40
N ALA A 40 -10.32 -3.21 -37.31
CA ALA A 40 -11.75 -3.10 -37.22
C ALA A 40 -12.14 -2.30 -35.97
N VAL A 41 -13.04 -1.33 -36.13
CA VAL A 41 -13.59 -0.55 -35.02
C VAL A 41 -15.08 -0.85 -34.93
N ASP A 42 -15.61 -1.01 -33.74
CA ASP A 42 -17.04 -1.26 -33.54
C ASP A 42 -17.88 -0.01 -33.85
N SER A 43 -19.16 -0.22 -34.12
CA SER A 43 -20.10 0.86 -34.53
C SER A 43 -20.27 1.95 -33.46
N ASN A 44 -19.93 1.66 -32.20
CA ASN A 44 -20.04 2.60 -31.08
C ASN A 44 -18.70 3.30 -30.78
N GLN A 45 -17.66 3.03 -31.56
CA GLN A 45 -16.31 3.55 -31.40
C GLN A 45 -15.72 3.34 -29.98
N LYS A 46 -16.12 2.23 -29.31
CA LYS A 46 -15.63 1.84 -27.97
C LYS A 46 -14.64 0.70 -27.99
N VAL A 47 -14.58 -0.04 -29.10
CA VAL A 47 -13.71 -1.19 -29.26
C VAL A 47 -13.01 -1.12 -30.61
N SER A 48 -11.69 -1.29 -30.60
CA SER A 48 -10.86 -1.48 -31.78
C SER A 48 -10.16 -2.83 -31.68
N THR A 49 -10.08 -3.53 -32.81
CA THR A 49 -9.31 -4.80 -32.92
C THR A 49 -8.41 -4.72 -34.14
N ALA A 50 -7.14 -5.05 -33.98
CA ALA A 50 -6.19 -5.15 -35.07
C ALA A 50 -5.50 -6.51 -35.08
N ASN A 51 -5.23 -7.05 -36.27
CA ASN A 51 -4.39 -8.20 -36.49
C ASN A 51 -2.99 -7.71 -36.86
N LEU A 52 -1.98 -8.30 -36.25
CA LEU A 52 -0.59 -7.93 -36.43
C LEU A 52 0.22 -9.12 -36.89
N ASP A 53 1.02 -8.94 -37.92
CA ASP A 53 1.93 -9.97 -38.45
C ASP A 53 3.37 -9.60 -38.10
N LEU A 54 4.18 -10.61 -37.71
CA LEU A 54 5.58 -10.48 -37.43
C LEU A 54 6.35 -9.99 -38.65
N ILE A 55 7.19 -8.96 -38.49
CA ILE A 55 8.02 -8.44 -39.58
C ILE A 55 9.09 -9.44 -39.97
N LYS A 56 9.83 -9.93 -38.98
CA LYS A 56 10.94 -10.85 -39.16
C LYS A 56 11.26 -11.55 -37.83
N PRO A 57 11.53 -12.88 -37.86
CA PRO A 57 11.89 -13.60 -36.65
C PRO A 57 13.28 -13.23 -36.12
N SER A 58 13.43 -13.35 -34.80
CA SER A 58 14.69 -13.21 -34.07
C SER A 58 14.94 -14.50 -33.26
N SER A 59 16.19 -14.92 -33.14
CA SER A 59 16.56 -16.09 -32.32
C SER A 59 16.82 -15.78 -30.85
N VAL A 60 16.75 -14.51 -30.46
CA VAL A 60 17.03 -14.08 -29.10
C VAL A 60 15.81 -14.34 -28.21
N TYR A 61 15.98 -14.99 -27.07
CA TYR A 61 14.94 -15.29 -26.07
C TYR A 61 13.74 -16.10 -26.58
N ALA A 62 13.99 -17.17 -27.36
CA ALA A 62 12.99 -18.07 -27.90
C ALA A 62 12.28 -17.54 -29.18
N PRO A 63 11.46 -18.41 -29.86
CA PRO A 63 10.78 -18.02 -31.08
C PRO A 63 9.76 -16.90 -30.89
N ASP A 64 9.65 -16.05 -31.92
CA ASP A 64 8.60 -15.02 -31.98
C ASP A 64 7.24 -15.66 -32.30
N VAL A 65 6.18 -15.12 -31.72
CA VAL A 65 4.79 -15.42 -32.10
C VAL A 65 4.51 -14.75 -33.44
N GLN A 66 4.00 -15.49 -34.41
CA GLN A 66 3.89 -15.01 -35.79
C GLN A 66 2.78 -14.00 -36.00
N THR A 67 1.66 -14.20 -35.31
CA THR A 67 0.46 -13.38 -35.47
C THR A 67 -0.12 -13.01 -34.12
N LEU A 68 -0.43 -11.73 -33.92
CA LEU A 68 -1.01 -11.20 -32.68
C LEU A 68 -2.36 -10.55 -32.98
N THR A 69 -3.20 -10.57 -31.94
CA THR A 69 -4.42 -9.78 -31.91
C THR A 69 -4.26 -8.67 -30.89
N LEU A 70 -4.34 -7.43 -31.34
CA LEU A 70 -4.47 -6.24 -30.50
C LEU A 70 -5.96 -5.95 -30.32
N HIS A 71 -6.42 -5.87 -29.08
CA HIS A 71 -7.78 -5.51 -28.74
C HIS A 71 -7.75 -4.32 -27.78
N VAL A 72 -8.41 -3.22 -28.13
CA VAL A 72 -8.47 -1.99 -27.34
C VAL A 72 -9.91 -1.71 -26.98
N SER A 73 -10.19 -1.37 -25.74
CA SER A 73 -11.53 -1.02 -25.28
C SER A 73 -11.53 0.20 -24.35
N LEU A 74 -12.43 1.14 -24.61
CA LEU A 74 -12.79 2.21 -23.67
C LEU A 74 -13.81 1.63 -22.68
N GLU A 75 -13.36 1.25 -21.48
CA GLU A 75 -14.23 0.59 -20.50
C GLU A 75 -15.09 1.59 -19.71
N THR A 76 -14.50 2.75 -19.40
CA THR A 76 -15.22 3.90 -18.81
C THR A 76 -14.77 5.19 -19.50
N SER A 77 -15.33 6.35 -19.09
CA SER A 77 -14.87 7.66 -19.57
C SER A 77 -13.38 7.94 -19.31
N GLU A 78 -12.80 7.32 -18.28
CA GLU A 78 -11.40 7.57 -17.84
C GLU A 78 -10.56 6.29 -17.74
N ARG A 79 -11.05 5.12 -18.19
CA ARG A 79 -10.32 3.87 -18.20
C ARG A 79 -10.30 3.21 -19.57
N LEU A 80 -9.10 2.98 -20.07
CA LEU A 80 -8.85 2.30 -21.34
C LEU A 80 -8.03 1.04 -21.09
N ARG A 81 -8.39 -0.05 -21.79
CA ARG A 81 -7.69 -1.33 -21.78
C ARG A 81 -7.08 -1.63 -23.13
N ILE A 82 -5.82 -2.06 -23.15
CA ILE A 82 -5.09 -2.51 -24.35
C ILE A 82 -4.62 -3.94 -24.09
N ARG A 83 -5.05 -4.87 -24.93
CA ARG A 83 -4.67 -6.28 -24.80
C ARG A 83 -4.02 -6.76 -26.08
N VAL A 84 -2.80 -7.34 -25.94
CA VAL A 84 -2.12 -8.01 -27.05
C VAL A 84 -1.96 -9.48 -26.70
N THR A 85 -2.43 -10.35 -27.57
CA THR A 85 -2.42 -11.80 -27.36
C THR A 85 -1.97 -12.54 -28.61
N ASP A 86 -1.51 -13.78 -28.46
CA ASP A 86 -1.33 -14.70 -29.55
C ASP A 86 -2.68 -14.97 -30.23
N SER A 87 -2.72 -14.87 -31.57
CA SER A 87 -3.96 -15.08 -32.35
C SER A 87 -4.31 -16.56 -32.49
N THR A 88 -3.37 -17.46 -32.28
CA THR A 88 -3.47 -18.88 -32.55
C THR A 88 -3.51 -19.75 -31.31
N GLN A 89 -2.88 -19.31 -30.23
CA GLN A 89 -2.76 -20.09 -29.00
C GLN A 89 -3.27 -19.30 -27.80
N GLN A 90 -3.95 -20.00 -26.89
CA GLN A 90 -4.34 -19.43 -25.61
C GLN A 90 -3.12 -19.33 -24.73
N ARG A 91 -2.88 -18.13 -24.19
CA ARG A 91 -1.80 -17.87 -23.26
C ARG A 91 -2.35 -17.56 -21.86
N TRP A 92 -1.49 -17.69 -20.86
CA TRP A 92 -1.83 -17.35 -19.51
C TRP A 92 -2.30 -15.89 -19.37
N LYS A 93 -3.35 -15.70 -18.62
CA LYS A 93 -3.85 -14.41 -18.14
C LYS A 93 -4.41 -14.57 -16.74
N ILE A 94 -4.28 -13.57 -15.90
CA ILE A 94 -4.86 -13.59 -14.55
C ILE A 94 -6.37 -13.91 -14.65
N PRO A 95 -6.88 -14.90 -13.91
CA PRO A 95 -8.30 -15.27 -13.95
C PRO A 95 -9.23 -14.14 -13.52
N GLU A 96 -10.42 -14.09 -14.07
CA GLU A 96 -11.46 -13.11 -13.69
C GLU A 96 -12.04 -13.36 -12.31
N THR A 97 -11.84 -14.54 -11.76
CA THR A 97 -12.15 -14.88 -10.35
C THR A 97 -11.19 -14.23 -9.37
N VAL A 98 -9.99 -13.85 -9.81
CA VAL A 98 -9.00 -13.13 -9.00
C VAL A 98 -9.26 -11.63 -9.04
N ILE A 99 -9.32 -11.06 -10.26
CA ILE A 99 -9.69 -9.66 -10.48
C ILE A 99 -10.88 -9.65 -11.43
N PRO A 100 -12.10 -9.37 -10.95
CA PRO A 100 -13.30 -9.30 -11.77
C PRO A 100 -13.19 -8.23 -12.87
N ARG A 101 -13.48 -8.61 -14.11
CA ARG A 101 -13.44 -7.73 -15.27
C ARG A 101 -14.78 -7.81 -15.97
N THR A 102 -15.55 -6.75 -15.93
CA THR A 102 -16.84 -6.68 -16.63
C THR A 102 -16.60 -6.60 -18.12
N LEU A 103 -16.73 -7.74 -18.80
CA LEU A 103 -16.82 -7.79 -20.26
C LEU A 103 -18.30 -7.56 -20.66
N ASN A 104 -18.75 -6.32 -20.68
CA ASN A 104 -20.10 -6.01 -21.19
C ASN A 104 -20.19 -5.93 -22.73
N HIS A 105 -19.20 -6.49 -23.45
CA HIS A 105 -19.26 -6.51 -24.90
C HIS A 105 -19.02 -7.93 -25.41
N SER A 106 -20.13 -8.59 -25.79
CA SER A 106 -20.05 -9.83 -26.58
C SER A 106 -19.32 -9.52 -27.88
N PRO A 107 -18.30 -10.31 -28.26
CA PRO A 107 -17.68 -10.16 -29.56
C PRO A 107 -18.72 -10.54 -30.65
N ARG A 108 -19.36 -9.56 -31.24
CA ARG A 108 -20.05 -9.80 -32.52
C ARG A 108 -18.97 -10.11 -33.54
N ARG A 109 -19.03 -11.32 -34.11
CA ARG A 109 -18.24 -11.71 -35.26
C ARG A 109 -18.52 -10.71 -36.40
N PHE A 110 -17.62 -9.80 -36.65
CA PHE A 110 -17.61 -9.00 -37.86
C PHE A 110 -16.54 -9.59 -38.79
N LEU A 111 -17.00 -10.33 -39.80
CA LEU A 111 -16.23 -10.65 -40.98
C LEU A 111 -16.52 -9.50 -41.96
N THR A 112 -15.67 -8.52 -42.01
CA THR A 112 -15.54 -7.64 -43.17
C THR A 112 -14.06 -7.64 -43.55
N GLU A 113 -13.77 -8.28 -44.67
CA GLU A 113 -12.49 -8.11 -45.35
C GLU A 113 -12.34 -6.62 -45.70
N ALA A 114 -11.31 -5.99 -45.15
CA ALA A 114 -10.96 -4.64 -45.56
C ALA A 114 -10.42 -4.67 -46.98
N ASN A 115 -11.21 -4.21 -47.92
CA ASN A 115 -10.71 -3.82 -49.23
C ASN A 115 -9.63 -2.76 -49.05
N GLY A 116 -8.43 -2.99 -49.63
CA GLY A 116 -7.29 -2.14 -49.57
C GLY A 116 -7.54 -0.71 -50.03
N GLY A 117 -7.92 0.13 -49.10
CA GLY A 117 -8.04 1.57 -49.23
C GLY A 117 -7.28 2.21 -48.09
N ASN A 118 -6.34 3.08 -48.42
CA ASN A 118 -5.60 3.95 -47.50
C ASN A 118 -6.56 4.94 -46.80
N SER A 119 -7.27 4.52 -45.75
CA SER A 119 -8.11 5.42 -44.96
C SER A 119 -7.46 5.60 -43.60
N THR A 120 -6.91 6.77 -43.32
CA THR A 120 -6.41 7.28 -42.04
C THR A 120 -7.51 7.34 -40.96
N GLU A 121 -8.77 7.11 -41.29
CA GLU A 121 -9.94 7.25 -40.41
C GLU A 121 -10.14 6.08 -39.42
N ASN A 122 -9.53 4.92 -39.63
CA ASN A 122 -9.74 3.73 -38.77
C ASN A 122 -8.65 3.54 -37.71
N ASN A 123 -7.69 4.45 -37.58
CA ASN A 123 -6.55 4.26 -36.68
C ASN A 123 -6.75 4.90 -35.29
N THR A 124 -7.85 5.56 -35.05
CA THR A 124 -8.14 6.24 -33.78
C THR A 124 -9.42 5.67 -33.17
N LEU A 125 -9.35 5.37 -31.87
CA LEU A 125 -10.49 5.01 -31.04
C LEU A 125 -10.76 6.14 -30.07
N GLU A 126 -11.92 6.77 -30.19
CA GLU A 126 -12.32 7.87 -29.32
C GLU A 126 -13.83 7.87 -29.06
N ASP A 127 -14.22 8.19 -27.85
CA ASP A 127 -15.61 8.42 -27.44
C ASP A 127 -15.73 9.87 -26.94
N PRO A 128 -16.70 10.67 -27.46
CA PRO A 128 -16.90 12.04 -26.98
C PRO A 128 -17.13 12.17 -25.47
N SER A 129 -17.62 11.11 -24.80
CA SER A 129 -17.80 11.05 -23.35
C SER A 129 -16.52 10.70 -22.58
N SER A 130 -15.44 10.32 -23.29
CA SER A 130 -14.15 9.92 -22.70
C SER A 130 -13.09 11.01 -22.92
N ASP A 131 -12.27 11.24 -21.90
CA ASP A 131 -11.06 12.06 -22.00
C ASP A 131 -9.88 11.29 -22.61
N LEU A 132 -10.04 9.99 -22.92
CA LEU A 132 -9.02 9.14 -23.51
C LEU A 132 -9.19 8.99 -25.02
N ILE A 133 -8.08 9.09 -25.73
CA ILE A 133 -7.96 8.81 -27.17
C ILE A 133 -6.88 7.77 -27.35
N PHE A 134 -7.19 6.66 -27.98
CA PHE A 134 -6.20 5.68 -28.43
C PHE A 134 -5.92 5.92 -29.92
N THR A 135 -4.64 5.91 -30.28
CA THR A 135 -4.18 6.03 -31.67
C THR A 135 -3.27 4.87 -32.03
N LEU A 136 -3.63 4.14 -33.07
CA LEU A 136 -2.81 3.10 -33.66
C LEU A 136 -1.91 3.70 -34.72
N HIS A 137 -0.59 3.54 -34.58
CA HIS A 137 0.38 3.98 -35.57
C HIS A 137 0.70 2.83 -36.54
N SER A 138 0.17 2.87 -37.75
CA SER A 138 0.40 1.86 -38.82
C SER A 138 1.77 2.04 -39.48
N THR A 139 2.79 2.35 -38.71
CA THR A 139 4.21 2.41 -39.11
C THR A 139 4.78 1.00 -39.21
N THR A 140 6.01 0.87 -39.70
CA THR A 140 6.76 -0.40 -39.75
C THR A 140 8.06 -0.23 -38.95
N PRO A 141 8.18 -0.80 -37.74
CA PRO A 141 7.14 -1.53 -36.96
C PRO A 141 5.96 -0.65 -36.53
N PHE A 142 4.80 -1.30 -36.18
CA PHE A 142 3.67 -0.59 -35.65
C PHE A 142 3.94 -0.11 -34.22
N GLY A 143 3.19 0.89 -33.82
CA GLY A 143 3.10 1.36 -32.44
C GLY A 143 1.72 1.86 -32.09
N PHE A 144 1.56 2.34 -30.88
CA PHE A 144 0.32 2.99 -30.44
C PHE A 144 0.60 4.06 -29.39
N SER A 145 -0.35 4.96 -29.24
CA SER A 145 -0.31 5.93 -28.15
C SER A 145 -1.69 6.09 -27.52
N VAL A 146 -1.69 6.51 -26.25
CA VAL A 146 -2.87 6.92 -25.50
C VAL A 146 -2.67 8.38 -25.11
N SER A 147 -3.60 9.24 -25.46
CA SER A 147 -3.56 10.65 -25.13
C SER A 147 -4.80 11.11 -24.38
N ARG A 148 -4.66 12.24 -23.71
CA ARG A 148 -5.75 12.95 -23.03
C ARG A 148 -6.38 13.94 -24.00
N ARG A 149 -7.69 13.85 -24.22
CA ARG A 149 -8.44 14.77 -25.12
C ARG A 149 -8.35 16.22 -24.64
N SER A 150 -8.57 16.44 -23.35
CA SER A 150 -8.69 17.78 -22.77
C SER A 150 -7.40 18.60 -22.81
N SER A 151 -6.21 17.95 -22.80
CA SER A 151 -4.91 18.61 -22.78
C SER A 151 -4.01 18.29 -23.96
N GLY A 152 -4.31 17.23 -24.73
CA GLY A 152 -3.42 16.69 -25.75
C GLY A 152 -2.20 15.94 -25.20
N ASP A 153 -2.05 15.80 -23.88
CA ASP A 153 -0.93 15.08 -23.26
C ASP A 153 -0.95 13.60 -23.63
N ILE A 154 0.19 13.09 -24.10
CA ILE A 154 0.37 11.67 -24.34
C ILE A 154 0.63 10.99 -22.99
N LEU A 155 -0.24 10.06 -22.60
CA LEU A 155 -0.19 9.34 -21.33
C LEU A 155 0.66 8.08 -21.41
N PHE A 156 0.59 7.38 -22.54
CA PHE A 156 1.40 6.21 -22.85
C PHE A 156 1.77 6.23 -24.33
N ASP A 157 3.05 6.10 -24.64
CA ASP A 157 3.59 6.20 -26.01
C ASP A 157 4.48 5.00 -26.33
N ALA A 158 3.90 4.02 -27.00
CA ALA A 158 4.62 2.85 -27.54
C ALA A 158 4.98 3.01 -29.03
N SER A 159 5.20 4.23 -29.47
CA SER A 159 5.70 4.49 -30.82
C SER A 159 7.12 3.94 -30.97
N PRO A 160 7.43 3.19 -32.05
CA PRO A 160 8.76 2.67 -32.27
C PRO A 160 9.74 3.80 -32.63
N ASP A 161 10.92 3.75 -32.06
CA ASP A 161 12.05 4.60 -32.45
C ASP A 161 12.96 3.79 -33.41
N PRO A 162 13.09 4.14 -34.69
CA PRO A 162 13.95 3.42 -35.61
C PRO A 162 15.43 3.45 -35.21
N SER A 163 15.86 4.40 -34.40
CA SER A 163 17.23 4.48 -33.88
C SER A 163 17.48 3.57 -32.67
N ASP A 164 16.40 3.13 -31.99
CA ASP A 164 16.47 2.23 -30.84
C ASP A 164 15.49 1.05 -30.97
N PRO A 165 15.93 -0.08 -31.53
CA PRO A 165 15.11 -1.28 -31.68
C PRO A 165 14.55 -1.85 -30.35
N ASN A 166 15.07 -1.44 -29.19
CA ASN A 166 14.53 -1.85 -27.90
C ASN A 166 13.18 -1.16 -27.59
N THR A 167 12.73 -0.25 -28.42
CA THR A 167 11.40 0.36 -28.32
C THR A 167 10.30 -0.44 -29.00
N TYR A 168 10.66 -1.43 -29.82
CA TYR A 168 9.69 -2.22 -30.55
C TYR A 168 8.92 -3.18 -29.64
N LEU A 169 7.65 -3.41 -29.93
CA LEU A 169 6.91 -4.51 -29.29
C LEU A 169 7.58 -5.84 -29.68
N VAL A 170 8.01 -6.61 -28.70
CA VAL A 170 8.48 -7.99 -28.88
C VAL A 170 7.51 -8.92 -28.17
N PHE A 171 7.10 -10.00 -28.87
CA PHE A 171 6.17 -10.97 -28.30
C PHE A 171 6.60 -12.37 -28.67
N LYS A 172 7.17 -13.07 -27.70
CA LYS A 172 7.68 -14.43 -27.81
C LYS A 172 7.00 -15.34 -26.80
N ASP A 173 7.31 -16.62 -26.88
CA ASP A 173 6.72 -17.58 -25.95
C ASP A 173 7.02 -17.24 -24.49
N GLN A 174 8.27 -16.96 -24.14
CA GLN A 174 8.72 -16.65 -22.78
C GLN A 174 9.44 -15.28 -22.68
N PHE A 175 9.11 -14.35 -23.58
CA PHE A 175 9.64 -12.99 -23.48
C PHE A 175 8.71 -11.99 -24.16
N LEU A 176 8.23 -11.03 -23.41
CA LEU A 176 7.47 -9.89 -23.89
C LEU A 176 8.24 -8.61 -23.59
N GLN A 177 8.35 -7.70 -24.56
CA GLN A 177 8.88 -6.37 -24.35
C GLN A 177 7.86 -5.33 -24.79
N LEU A 178 7.57 -4.38 -23.89
CA LEU A 178 6.74 -3.21 -24.16
C LEU A 178 7.43 -1.97 -23.59
N SER A 179 7.57 -0.92 -24.39
CA SER A 179 8.15 0.34 -23.95
C SER A 179 7.17 1.49 -24.11
N SER A 180 7.29 2.49 -23.25
CA SER A 180 6.58 3.77 -23.36
C SER A 180 7.56 4.92 -23.20
N ALA A 181 7.60 5.83 -24.16
CA ALA A 181 8.29 7.09 -24.03
C ALA A 181 7.60 8.00 -22.99
N LEU A 182 8.39 8.84 -22.35
CA LEU A 182 7.93 9.79 -21.34
C LEU A 182 8.29 11.21 -21.76
N PRO A 183 7.45 12.21 -21.51
CA PRO A 183 7.80 13.59 -21.80
C PRO A 183 8.93 14.05 -20.90
N GLU A 184 9.98 14.54 -21.52
CA GLU A 184 11.20 15.02 -20.85
C GLU A 184 10.87 16.08 -19.79
N SER A 185 11.50 15.95 -18.61
CA SER A 185 11.40 16.89 -17.47
C SER A 185 9.98 17.07 -16.86
N ARG A 186 8.95 16.46 -17.43
CA ARG A 186 7.56 16.65 -16.94
C ARG A 186 7.05 15.50 -16.10
N SER A 187 7.55 14.26 -16.30
CA SER A 187 7.09 13.08 -15.61
C SER A 187 7.71 12.92 -14.22
N SER A 188 6.89 12.54 -13.26
CA SER A 188 7.32 12.11 -11.93
C SER A 188 6.63 10.80 -11.61
N LEU A 189 7.39 9.70 -11.66
CA LEU A 189 6.87 8.36 -11.54
C LEU A 189 6.90 7.87 -10.10
N TYR A 190 5.85 7.18 -9.69
CA TYR A 190 5.65 6.57 -8.38
C TYR A 190 5.00 5.21 -8.56
N GLY A 191 5.37 4.23 -7.77
CA GLY A 191 4.79 2.90 -7.85
C GLY A 191 5.83 1.81 -8.06
N PHE A 192 5.43 0.73 -8.69
CA PHE A 192 6.16 -0.52 -8.81
C PHE A 192 6.77 -0.98 -7.48
N GLY A 193 6.27 -2.03 -6.93
CA GLY A 193 6.73 -2.58 -5.66
C GLY A 193 6.30 -4.04 -5.52
N GLU A 194 6.65 -4.57 -4.46
CA GLU A 194 7.29 -4.07 -3.25
C GLU A 194 8.82 -3.98 -3.40
N HIS A 195 9.43 -2.87 -3.05
CA HIS A 195 10.88 -2.65 -3.18
C HIS A 195 11.46 -1.84 -2.02
N THR A 196 12.68 -2.16 -1.59
CA THR A 196 13.47 -1.34 -0.64
C THR A 196 14.06 -0.13 -1.35
N LYS A 197 13.33 0.97 -1.42
CA LYS A 197 13.76 2.22 -2.06
C LYS A 197 13.92 3.36 -1.07
N ARG A 198 14.94 4.19 -1.26
CA ARG A 198 15.14 5.41 -0.45
C ARG A 198 14.21 6.55 -0.84
N SER A 199 13.64 6.50 -2.02
CA SER A 199 12.77 7.53 -2.57
C SER A 199 11.43 6.94 -2.98
N LEU A 200 10.35 7.63 -2.67
CA LEU A 200 9.02 7.30 -3.18
C LEU A 200 8.93 7.55 -4.70
N LYS A 201 9.58 8.60 -5.19
CA LYS A 201 9.71 8.88 -6.62
C LYS A 201 10.79 7.97 -7.22
N LEU A 202 10.49 7.35 -8.36
CA LEU A 202 11.46 6.55 -9.10
C LEU A 202 12.60 7.42 -9.63
N ILE A 203 13.80 6.86 -9.63
CA ILE A 203 15.02 7.53 -10.06
C ILE A 203 15.49 6.92 -11.40
N PRO A 204 15.90 7.73 -12.39
CA PRO A 204 16.44 7.21 -13.65
C PRO A 204 17.60 6.23 -13.44
N GLY A 205 17.60 5.13 -14.20
CA GLY A 205 18.57 4.04 -14.11
C GLY A 205 18.13 2.90 -13.19
N GLU A 206 16.94 3.00 -12.54
CA GLU A 206 16.41 1.92 -11.71
C GLU A 206 15.77 0.80 -12.55
N THR A 207 15.95 -0.42 -12.05
CA THR A 207 15.19 -1.61 -12.51
C THR A 207 14.38 -2.16 -11.36
N MET A 208 13.05 -2.22 -11.52
CA MET A 208 12.14 -2.82 -10.56
C MET A 208 11.80 -4.23 -11.04
N THR A 209 12.26 -5.24 -10.32
CA THR A 209 11.91 -6.65 -10.59
C THR A 209 10.65 -7.01 -9.83
N LEU A 210 9.73 -7.71 -10.46
CA LEU A 210 8.48 -8.18 -9.89
C LEU A 210 8.45 -9.72 -9.98
N TRP A 211 8.90 -10.36 -8.91
CA TRP A 211 8.91 -11.80 -8.68
C TRP A 211 9.01 -12.02 -7.18
N ASN A 212 7.96 -12.46 -6.55
CA ASN A 212 7.89 -12.60 -5.11
C ASN A 212 9.01 -13.51 -4.59
N ALA A 213 9.67 -13.12 -3.50
CA ALA A 213 10.75 -13.94 -2.94
C ALA A 213 11.02 -13.61 -1.47
N ASP A 214 11.45 -14.64 -0.74
CA ASP A 214 12.02 -14.49 0.60
C ASP A 214 13.43 -13.86 0.51
N ILE A 215 13.48 -12.56 0.75
CA ILE A 215 14.72 -11.78 0.77
C ILE A 215 14.75 -10.89 2.02
N GLY A 216 15.88 -10.86 2.71
CA GLY A 216 16.04 -10.04 3.92
C GLY A 216 15.89 -8.55 3.63
N SER A 217 15.19 -7.86 4.51
CA SER A 217 14.91 -6.41 4.39
C SER A 217 16.15 -5.52 4.49
N GLU A 218 17.28 -6.05 4.95
CA GLU A 218 18.58 -5.39 4.97
C GLU A 218 19.16 -5.16 3.56
N ASN A 219 18.64 -5.87 2.55
CA ASN A 219 19.07 -5.68 1.17
C ASN A 219 18.48 -4.38 0.60
N LYS A 220 19.29 -3.66 -0.16
CA LYS A 220 18.94 -2.35 -0.72
C LYS A 220 18.63 -2.46 -2.20
N ASP A 221 17.66 -1.66 -2.66
CA ASP A 221 17.27 -1.59 -4.06
C ASP A 221 16.86 -2.94 -4.66
N VAL A 222 16.24 -3.79 -3.86
CA VAL A 222 15.75 -5.11 -4.25
C VAL A 222 14.24 -5.21 -4.07
N LYS A 223 13.64 -6.14 -4.79
CA LYS A 223 12.25 -6.56 -4.56
C LYS A 223 12.12 -7.24 -3.20
N LEU A 224 10.91 -7.25 -2.69
CA LEU A 224 10.54 -7.96 -1.47
C LEU A 224 9.45 -9.01 -1.77
N TYR A 225 8.44 -9.10 -0.93
CA TYR A 225 7.51 -10.22 -0.86
C TYR A 225 6.31 -10.12 -1.80
N GLY A 226 5.94 -8.91 -2.24
CA GLY A 226 4.77 -8.65 -3.08
C GLY A 226 5.11 -8.02 -4.44
N SER A 227 4.24 -8.22 -5.43
CA SER A 227 4.40 -7.68 -6.80
C SER A 227 3.21 -6.83 -7.21
N HIS A 228 3.45 -5.55 -7.46
CA HIS A 228 2.44 -4.55 -7.84
C HIS A 228 2.88 -3.84 -9.13
N PRO A 229 2.45 -4.30 -10.33
CA PRO A 229 2.87 -3.75 -11.62
C PRO A 229 2.08 -2.49 -12.02
N PHE A 230 1.89 -1.60 -11.06
CA PHE A 230 1.19 -0.32 -11.22
C PHE A 230 2.14 0.84 -10.98
N TYR A 231 2.02 1.87 -11.82
CA TYR A 231 2.66 3.16 -11.55
C TYR A 231 1.69 4.33 -11.78
N MET A 232 1.97 5.42 -11.11
CA MET A 232 1.33 6.71 -11.31
C MET A 232 2.36 7.70 -11.86
N ASP A 233 2.04 8.37 -12.96
CA ASP A 233 2.79 9.52 -13.47
C ASP A 233 2.09 10.80 -13.05
N VAL A 234 2.82 11.65 -12.34
CA VAL A 234 2.37 12.99 -11.94
C VAL A 234 3.14 14.01 -12.78
N ARG A 235 2.43 14.65 -13.69
CA ARG A 235 2.97 15.60 -14.66
C ARG A 235 3.02 17.00 -14.10
N GLY A 236 4.18 17.66 -14.19
CA GLY A 236 4.32 19.09 -13.93
C GLY A 236 3.79 19.92 -15.09
N SER A 237 3.25 21.11 -14.83
CA SER A 237 3.05 22.13 -15.87
C SER A 237 4.38 22.81 -16.17
N ASN A 238 4.68 23.05 -17.44
CA ASN A 238 5.89 23.68 -18.00
C ASN A 238 6.77 24.45 -16.99
N GLY A 239 7.65 23.72 -16.28
CA GLY A 239 8.64 24.31 -15.37
C GLY A 239 8.15 24.72 -13.97
N HIS A 240 6.89 24.55 -13.64
CA HIS A 240 6.32 24.79 -12.32
C HIS A 240 5.83 23.48 -11.67
N ILE A 241 6.16 23.30 -10.39
CA ILE A 241 5.68 22.18 -9.55
C ILE A 241 4.17 22.32 -9.23
N GLU A 242 3.50 23.31 -9.80
CA GLU A 242 2.08 23.52 -9.61
C GLU A 242 1.26 22.44 -10.34
N ALA A 243 0.25 21.98 -9.65
CA ALA A 243 -0.65 20.87 -9.94
C ALA A 243 -0.85 20.54 -11.43
N GLY A 244 0.00 19.69 -11.96
CA GLY A 244 -0.19 19.06 -13.25
C GLY A 244 -1.20 17.90 -13.15
N THR A 245 -1.56 17.36 -14.29
CA THR A 245 -2.44 16.20 -14.39
C THR A 245 -1.71 14.93 -13.96
N SER A 246 -2.46 13.92 -13.52
CA SER A 246 -1.92 12.60 -13.19
C SER A 246 -2.63 11.53 -14.00
N HIS A 247 -1.96 10.40 -14.20
CA HIS A 247 -2.56 9.19 -14.72
C HIS A 247 -1.89 7.97 -14.12
N GLY A 248 -2.56 6.84 -14.15
CA GLY A 248 -2.04 5.56 -13.70
C GLY A 248 -1.95 4.56 -14.85
N VAL A 249 -0.98 3.66 -14.77
CA VAL A 249 -0.83 2.55 -15.71
C VAL A 249 -0.61 1.26 -14.95
N LEU A 250 -1.38 0.23 -15.29
CA LEU A 250 -1.28 -1.12 -14.75
C LEU A 250 -1.01 -2.10 -15.89
N LEU A 251 0.07 -2.87 -15.79
CA LEU A 251 0.26 -4.06 -16.62
C LEU A 251 -0.23 -5.29 -15.84
N LEU A 252 -1.46 -5.74 -16.13
CA LEU A 252 -2.09 -6.86 -15.44
C LEU A 252 -1.50 -8.19 -15.93
N ASN A 253 -0.38 -8.58 -15.33
CA ASN A 253 0.36 -9.80 -15.65
C ASN A 253 1.03 -10.32 -14.37
N SER A 254 0.95 -11.62 -14.10
CA SER A 254 1.48 -12.30 -12.91
C SER A 254 2.84 -12.98 -13.13
N ASN A 255 3.34 -13.03 -14.37
CA ASN A 255 4.66 -13.59 -14.64
C ASN A 255 5.77 -12.66 -14.13
N GLY A 256 6.93 -13.20 -13.88
CA GLY A 256 8.09 -12.43 -13.51
C GLY A 256 8.44 -11.36 -14.55
N MET A 257 8.87 -10.19 -14.08
CA MET A 257 9.23 -9.10 -14.98
C MET A 257 10.28 -8.16 -14.39
N ASP A 258 11.05 -7.54 -15.26
CA ASP A 258 11.86 -6.37 -14.98
C ASP A 258 11.22 -5.14 -15.61
N VAL A 259 11.03 -4.09 -14.83
CA VAL A 259 10.59 -2.78 -15.32
C VAL A 259 11.77 -1.82 -15.20
N MET A 260 12.26 -1.35 -16.32
CA MET A 260 13.39 -0.43 -16.40
C MET A 260 12.90 0.99 -16.61
N TYR A 261 13.45 1.94 -15.86
CA TYR A 261 13.19 3.37 -16.01
C TYR A 261 14.52 4.11 -16.23
N ASP A 262 14.71 4.71 -17.39
CA ASP A 262 15.93 5.45 -17.75
C ASP A 262 15.83 6.98 -17.64
N GLY A 263 14.63 7.49 -17.30
CA GLY A 263 14.34 8.91 -17.22
C GLY A 263 13.54 9.45 -18.42
N SER A 264 13.69 8.84 -19.59
CA SER A 264 12.97 9.18 -20.81
C SER A 264 11.95 8.12 -21.21
N ARG A 265 12.05 6.91 -20.63
CA ARG A 265 11.29 5.73 -21.04
C ARG A 265 11.05 4.78 -19.88
N ILE A 266 9.93 4.07 -19.91
CA ILE A 266 9.69 2.85 -19.16
C ILE A 266 9.70 1.67 -20.13
N THR A 267 10.40 0.59 -19.78
CA THR A 267 10.44 -0.65 -20.55
C THR A 267 10.12 -1.83 -19.64
N TYR A 268 9.11 -2.59 -20.02
CA TYR A 268 8.73 -3.85 -19.40
C TYR A 268 9.37 -5.01 -20.16
N ASN A 269 10.10 -5.88 -19.44
CA ASN A 269 10.59 -7.16 -19.93
C ASN A 269 9.97 -8.28 -19.09
N VAL A 270 9.02 -9.00 -19.67
CA VAL A 270 8.18 -9.97 -18.97
C VAL A 270 8.49 -11.38 -19.48
N ILE A 271 8.58 -12.36 -18.58
CA ILE A 271 8.96 -13.73 -18.97
C ILE A 271 7.79 -14.57 -19.48
N GLY A 272 6.56 -14.08 -19.55
CA GLY A 272 5.42 -14.85 -20.05
C GLY A 272 4.09 -14.09 -20.08
N GLY A 273 3.01 -14.82 -20.27
CA GLY A 273 1.66 -14.28 -20.23
C GLY A 273 1.29 -13.49 -21.49
N ILE A 274 0.53 -12.42 -21.31
CA ILE A 274 0.04 -11.48 -22.34
C ILE A 274 0.32 -10.04 -21.94
N VAL A 275 0.22 -9.12 -22.89
CA VAL A 275 0.09 -7.70 -22.56
C VAL A 275 -1.39 -7.42 -22.26
N ASP A 276 -1.70 -7.04 -21.02
CA ASP A 276 -3.04 -6.61 -20.58
C ASP A 276 -2.87 -5.29 -19.80
N LEU A 277 -2.85 -4.20 -20.55
CA LEU A 277 -2.48 -2.87 -20.06
C LEU A 277 -3.72 -2.03 -19.81
N TYR A 278 -3.79 -1.39 -18.66
CA TYR A 278 -4.85 -0.44 -18.28
C TYR A 278 -4.27 0.95 -18.08
N VAL A 279 -4.94 1.95 -18.61
CA VAL A 279 -4.64 3.37 -18.41
C VAL A 279 -5.81 4.03 -17.69
N PHE A 280 -5.52 4.69 -16.55
CA PHE A 280 -6.46 5.40 -15.69
C PHE A 280 -6.16 6.90 -15.79
N ALA A 281 -7.05 7.68 -16.34
CA ALA A 281 -6.76 9.05 -16.80
C ALA A 281 -7.41 10.19 -16.01
N GLU A 282 -7.92 9.94 -14.83
CA GLU A 282 -8.39 11.02 -13.95
C GLU A 282 -7.28 12.04 -13.65
N PRO A 283 -7.58 13.35 -13.62
CA PRO A 283 -6.54 14.37 -13.64
C PRO A 283 -5.79 14.55 -12.32
N SER A 284 -6.23 13.93 -11.23
CA SER A 284 -5.58 14.06 -9.92
C SER A 284 -5.09 12.73 -9.38
N PRO A 285 -4.01 12.70 -8.55
CA PRO A 285 -3.54 11.47 -7.92
C PRO A 285 -4.64 10.76 -7.13
N LYS A 286 -5.50 11.51 -6.44
CA LYS A 286 -6.63 10.98 -5.69
C LYS A 286 -7.61 10.23 -6.60
N ALA A 287 -7.99 10.83 -7.70
CA ALA A 287 -8.97 10.29 -8.62
C ALA A 287 -8.40 9.07 -9.38
N VAL A 288 -7.12 9.09 -9.76
CA VAL A 288 -6.42 7.90 -10.29
C VAL A 288 -6.47 6.74 -9.31
N MET A 289 -6.17 6.99 -8.04
CA MET A 289 -6.23 5.95 -7.00
C MET A 289 -7.65 5.43 -6.80
N ASN A 290 -8.65 6.29 -6.89
CA ASN A 290 -10.04 5.88 -6.81
C ASN A 290 -10.40 4.89 -7.93
N GLN A 291 -10.06 5.21 -9.17
CA GLN A 291 -10.28 4.31 -10.32
C GLN A 291 -9.49 3.01 -10.23
N TYR A 292 -8.22 3.09 -9.84
CA TYR A 292 -7.36 1.92 -9.71
C TYR A 292 -7.91 0.95 -8.65
N THR A 293 -8.22 1.46 -7.45
CA THR A 293 -8.76 0.62 -6.37
C THR A 293 -10.20 0.18 -6.59
N GLU A 294 -10.98 0.88 -7.40
CA GLU A 294 -12.27 0.40 -7.90
C GLU A 294 -12.09 -0.83 -8.80
N PHE A 295 -11.06 -0.82 -9.62
CA PHE A 295 -10.77 -1.91 -10.56
C PHE A 295 -10.21 -3.15 -9.89
N ILE A 296 -9.18 -3.00 -9.03
CA ILE A 296 -8.53 -4.15 -8.37
C ILE A 296 -9.28 -4.64 -7.11
N GLY A 297 -10.21 -3.86 -6.62
CA GLY A 297 -10.90 -4.04 -5.34
C GLY A 297 -10.47 -2.99 -4.31
N ARG A 298 -11.44 -2.49 -3.53
CA ARG A 298 -11.18 -1.60 -2.39
C ARG A 298 -10.50 -2.37 -1.27
N SER A 299 -9.69 -1.69 -0.48
CA SER A 299 -9.13 -2.28 0.74
C SER A 299 -10.26 -2.75 1.67
N ALA A 300 -10.07 -3.94 2.25
CA ALA A 300 -11.00 -4.46 3.24
C ALA A 300 -11.10 -3.51 4.45
N PRO A 301 -12.28 -3.35 5.05
CA PRO A 301 -12.42 -2.61 6.30
C PRO A 301 -11.64 -3.30 7.41
N MET A 302 -10.80 -2.54 8.13
CA MET A 302 -10.06 -3.06 9.26
C MET A 302 -10.86 -2.90 10.56
N PRO A 303 -10.74 -3.84 11.51
CA PRO A 303 -11.30 -3.67 12.84
C PRO A 303 -10.71 -2.43 13.53
N TYR A 304 -11.51 -1.69 14.30
CA TYR A 304 -11.04 -0.46 14.95
C TYR A 304 -9.87 -0.71 15.91
N TRP A 305 -9.88 -1.84 16.63
CA TRP A 305 -8.82 -2.22 17.56
C TRP A 305 -7.47 -2.45 16.87
N SER A 306 -7.45 -2.88 15.60
CA SER A 306 -6.21 -3.14 14.87
C SER A 306 -5.32 -1.91 14.67
N PHE A 307 -5.87 -0.71 14.86
CA PHE A 307 -5.11 0.55 14.88
C PHE A 307 -4.45 0.85 16.23
N GLY A 308 -4.66 0.02 17.25
CA GLY A 308 -3.95 0.08 18.52
C GLY A 308 -2.45 -0.21 18.36
N PHE A 309 -1.76 -0.39 19.48
CA PHE A 309 -0.36 -0.81 19.50
C PHE A 309 -0.26 -2.31 19.74
N HIS A 310 0.60 -2.98 18.97
CA HIS A 310 0.82 -4.42 18.96
C HIS A 310 2.21 -4.75 19.46
N GLN A 311 2.32 -5.82 20.25
CA GLN A 311 3.59 -6.40 20.70
C GLN A 311 3.71 -7.83 20.23
N CYS A 312 4.84 -8.15 19.60
CA CYS A 312 5.22 -9.48 19.13
C CYS A 312 6.70 -9.73 19.37
N ARG A 313 7.11 -10.99 19.37
CA ARG A 313 8.46 -11.47 19.27
C ARG A 313 8.46 -12.90 18.77
N TYR A 314 9.33 -13.24 17.83
CA TYR A 314 9.77 -14.60 17.59
C TYR A 314 10.79 -14.96 18.69
N GLY A 315 10.41 -15.89 19.56
CA GLY A 315 11.26 -16.33 20.68
C GLY A 315 10.67 -16.09 22.09
N TYR A 316 9.34 -16.00 22.24
CA TYR A 316 8.70 -16.11 23.54
C TYR A 316 8.72 -17.55 24.02
N ASN A 317 9.17 -17.78 25.26
CA ASN A 317 9.50 -19.12 25.73
C ASN A 317 8.27 -19.94 26.19
N ASN A 318 7.25 -19.28 26.74
CA ASN A 318 6.07 -19.94 27.30
C ASN A 318 4.99 -18.90 27.68
N VAL A 319 3.83 -19.39 28.15
CA VAL A 319 2.71 -18.53 28.57
C VAL A 319 3.10 -17.52 29.65
N SER A 320 3.90 -17.94 30.65
CA SER A 320 4.34 -17.00 31.72
C SER A 320 5.24 -15.87 31.20
N ASP A 321 5.97 -16.10 30.10
CA ASP A 321 6.74 -15.06 29.44
C ASP A 321 5.78 -14.04 28.79
N LEU A 322 4.71 -14.50 28.12
CA LEU A 322 3.67 -13.63 27.57
C LEU A 322 2.98 -12.78 28.65
N GLU A 323 2.59 -13.41 29.76
CA GLU A 323 1.99 -12.74 30.92
C GLU A 323 2.93 -11.65 31.46
N SER A 324 4.24 -11.95 31.55
CA SER A 324 5.24 -11.00 32.02
C SER A 324 5.40 -9.80 31.12
N VAL A 325 5.26 -9.97 29.81
CA VAL A 325 5.30 -8.88 28.82
C VAL A 325 4.09 -7.98 29.00
N VAL A 326 2.88 -8.54 29.08
CA VAL A 326 1.63 -7.77 29.27
C VAL A 326 1.70 -6.98 30.60
N ASP A 327 2.17 -7.62 31.66
CA ASP A 327 2.39 -6.99 32.95
C ASP A 327 3.43 -5.87 32.90
N GLY A 328 4.50 -6.04 32.11
CA GLY A 328 5.53 -5.03 31.90
C GLY A 328 4.96 -3.75 31.28
N TYR A 329 4.17 -3.89 30.22
CA TYR A 329 3.45 -2.76 29.60
C TYR A 329 2.50 -2.06 30.58
N ALA A 330 1.71 -2.82 31.32
CA ALA A 330 0.77 -2.30 32.30
C ALA A 330 1.48 -1.54 33.42
N LYS A 331 2.55 -2.08 33.99
CA LYS A 331 3.37 -1.43 35.05
C LYS A 331 4.05 -0.17 34.55
N ALA A 332 4.49 -0.16 33.29
CA ALA A 332 5.12 1.01 32.69
C ALA A 332 4.11 2.09 32.25
N GLY A 333 2.81 1.79 32.30
CA GLY A 333 1.75 2.70 31.82
C GLY A 333 1.85 2.97 30.32
N ILE A 334 2.31 1.99 29.55
CA ILE A 334 2.37 2.04 28.08
C ILE A 334 1.17 1.25 27.57
N LEU A 335 0.39 1.85 26.67
CA LEU A 335 -0.79 1.19 26.09
C LEU A 335 -0.37 -0.04 25.27
N LEU A 336 -1.13 -1.12 25.40
CA LEU A 336 -0.99 -2.35 24.65
C LEU A 336 -2.38 -2.85 24.24
N GLU A 337 -2.63 -2.89 22.94
CA GLU A 337 -3.92 -3.36 22.40
C GLU A 337 -3.89 -4.84 22.08
N VAL A 338 -2.83 -5.30 21.42
CA VAL A 338 -2.74 -6.67 20.91
C VAL A 338 -1.43 -7.31 21.35
N MET A 339 -1.54 -8.50 21.94
CA MET A 339 -0.40 -9.37 22.21
C MET A 339 -0.36 -10.47 21.16
N TRP A 340 0.83 -10.73 20.63
CA TRP A 340 1.08 -11.75 19.60
C TRP A 340 2.03 -12.83 20.09
N THR A 341 1.88 -14.01 19.55
CA THR A 341 2.95 -15.01 19.48
C THR A 341 3.27 -15.30 18.03
N ASP A 342 4.54 -15.39 17.72
CA ASP A 342 5.06 -15.94 16.48
C ASP A 342 4.88 -17.47 16.50
N ILE A 343 5.63 -18.23 15.71
CA ILE A 343 5.52 -19.69 15.60
C ILE A 343 5.91 -20.46 16.88
N ASP A 344 6.43 -19.79 17.91
CA ASP A 344 6.90 -20.40 19.17
C ASP A 344 5.84 -21.19 19.92
N TYR A 345 4.57 -20.83 19.79
CA TYR A 345 3.47 -21.50 20.48
C TYR A 345 3.07 -22.86 19.87
N MET A 346 3.59 -23.17 18.68
CA MET A 346 3.24 -24.37 17.92
C MET A 346 4.04 -25.59 18.37
N ASP A 347 3.44 -26.78 18.27
CA ASP A 347 4.15 -28.05 18.45
C ASP A 347 5.08 -28.33 17.26
N GLY A 348 6.38 -28.07 17.47
CA GLY A 348 7.41 -28.26 16.43
C GLY A 348 7.16 -27.40 15.19
N TYR A 349 6.64 -26.17 15.37
CA TYR A 349 6.32 -25.19 14.30
C TYR A 349 5.28 -25.69 13.30
N LYS A 350 4.44 -26.66 13.70
CA LYS A 350 3.32 -27.13 12.88
C LYS A 350 2.09 -26.27 13.13
N ASP A 351 1.48 -25.89 12.08
CA ASP A 351 0.31 -25.01 12.15
C ASP A 351 -0.89 -25.71 12.81
N PHE A 352 -1.82 -24.91 13.32
CA PHE A 352 -3.03 -25.34 14.01
C PHE A 352 -2.76 -26.24 15.21
N THR A 353 -1.56 -26.15 15.81
CA THR A 353 -1.15 -26.91 16.98
C THR A 353 -0.71 -26.00 18.12
N LEU A 354 -0.74 -26.52 19.34
CA LEU A 354 -0.13 -25.87 20.51
C LEU A 354 0.98 -26.77 21.07
N ASP A 355 2.11 -26.17 21.48
CA ASP A 355 3.13 -26.86 22.26
C ASP A 355 2.55 -27.23 23.63
N PRO A 356 2.36 -28.54 23.91
CA PRO A 356 1.69 -28.96 25.12
C PRO A 356 2.50 -28.73 26.41
N VAL A 357 3.78 -28.39 26.27
CA VAL A 357 4.70 -28.16 27.41
C VAL A 357 4.78 -26.68 27.74
N ASN A 358 5.11 -25.86 26.75
CA ASN A 358 5.38 -24.43 26.95
C ASN A 358 4.12 -23.56 26.78
N PHE A 359 3.20 -23.96 25.91
CA PHE A 359 1.96 -23.26 25.60
C PHE A 359 0.74 -24.18 25.71
N PRO A 360 0.55 -24.87 26.89
CA PRO A 360 -0.57 -25.78 27.05
C PRO A 360 -1.92 -25.09 26.89
N GLU A 361 -2.87 -25.79 26.27
CA GLU A 361 -4.17 -25.26 25.84
C GLU A 361 -4.93 -24.54 26.95
N ASP A 362 -5.00 -25.10 28.14
CA ASP A 362 -5.70 -24.53 29.30
C ASP A 362 -5.12 -23.20 29.75
N LYS A 363 -3.79 -23.08 29.75
CA LYS A 363 -3.09 -21.85 30.10
C LYS A 363 -3.24 -20.79 29.01
N MET A 364 -3.12 -21.19 27.74
CA MET A 364 -3.32 -20.27 26.61
C MET A 364 -4.75 -19.73 26.60
N LYS A 365 -5.75 -20.56 26.80
CA LYS A 365 -7.15 -20.11 26.93
C LYS A 365 -7.33 -19.10 28.06
N SER A 366 -6.78 -19.41 29.25
CA SER A 366 -6.84 -18.51 30.41
C SER A 366 -6.15 -17.17 30.14
N PHE A 367 -5.02 -17.20 29.45
CA PHE A 367 -4.29 -16.00 29.06
C PHE A 367 -5.11 -15.14 28.08
N VAL A 368 -5.64 -15.73 27.01
CA VAL A 368 -6.47 -15.03 26.02
C VAL A 368 -7.76 -14.47 26.66
N ASP A 369 -8.42 -15.25 27.51
CA ASP A 369 -9.58 -14.80 28.29
C ASP A 369 -9.24 -13.58 29.17
N THR A 370 -8.05 -13.54 29.73
CA THR A 370 -7.58 -12.40 30.54
C THR A 370 -7.37 -11.17 29.68
N LEU A 371 -6.74 -11.32 28.52
CA LEU A 371 -6.59 -10.24 27.55
C LEU A 371 -7.97 -9.66 27.15
N HIS A 372 -8.91 -10.52 26.79
CA HIS A 372 -10.27 -10.11 26.38
C HIS A 372 -11.02 -9.40 27.52
N LYS A 373 -10.89 -9.84 28.78
CA LYS A 373 -11.46 -9.13 29.94
C LYS A 373 -10.90 -7.73 30.10
N ASN A 374 -9.60 -7.56 29.86
CA ASN A 374 -8.91 -6.27 29.91
C ASN A 374 -9.22 -5.38 28.70
N GLY A 375 -9.91 -5.90 27.67
CA GLY A 375 -10.22 -5.19 26.42
C GLY A 375 -9.09 -5.24 25.41
N GLN A 376 -8.11 -6.13 25.60
CA GLN A 376 -7.00 -6.41 24.70
C GLN A 376 -7.35 -7.56 23.75
N LYS A 377 -6.52 -7.79 22.75
CA LYS A 377 -6.70 -8.80 21.69
C LYS A 377 -5.50 -9.74 21.64
N TYR A 378 -5.71 -10.90 20.99
CA TYR A 378 -4.67 -11.91 20.81
C TYR A 378 -4.66 -12.45 19.37
N GLU A 379 -3.47 -12.63 18.82
CA GLU A 379 -3.24 -13.12 17.45
C GLU A 379 -2.10 -14.12 17.36
N THR A 380 -2.18 -15.05 16.37
CA THR A 380 -1.17 -16.07 16.12
C THR A 380 -1.02 -16.40 14.64
N TYR A 381 -0.04 -17.27 14.34
CA TYR A 381 0.31 -17.80 13.03
C TYR A 381 -0.27 -19.21 12.79
N ASN A 382 -0.43 -19.66 11.50
CA ASN A 382 -1.21 -20.88 11.21
C ASN A 382 -0.80 -21.70 9.97
N ARG A 383 -0.96 -23.11 9.98
CA ARG A 383 -0.69 -24.04 8.89
C ARG A 383 -1.28 -25.46 9.04
N GLY A 384 -1.53 -26.28 7.94
CA GLY A 384 -2.15 -27.62 8.02
C GLY A 384 -1.95 -28.62 6.88
N MET A 385 -2.24 -29.93 7.11
CA MET A 385 -2.13 -31.05 6.18
C MET A 385 -3.32 -32.03 6.22
N GLU A 386 -3.77 -32.50 5.01
CA GLU A 386 -4.52 -33.69 4.59
C GLU A 386 -5.77 -33.46 3.73
N ALA A 387 -5.57 -33.15 2.44
CA ALA A 387 -6.54 -33.33 1.34
C ALA A 387 -5.78 -33.24 0.01
N ASP A 388 -6.31 -33.76 -1.12
CA ASP A 388 -5.70 -33.63 -2.46
C ASP A 388 -5.84 -32.17 -2.98
N VAL A 389 -5.24 -31.23 -2.22
CA VAL A 389 -5.38 -29.78 -2.37
C VAL A 389 -4.01 -29.08 -2.48
N PHE A 390 -2.96 -29.84 -2.71
CA PHE A 390 -1.60 -29.32 -2.73
C PHE A 390 -1.09 -29.09 -4.16
N ILE A 391 -0.17 -28.12 -4.28
CA ILE A 391 0.62 -27.90 -5.48
C ILE A 391 1.35 -29.21 -5.83
N LYS A 392 1.34 -29.59 -7.11
CA LYS A 392 1.92 -30.86 -7.57
C LYS A 392 3.17 -30.64 -8.43
N ARG A 393 4.10 -31.60 -8.37
CA ARG A 393 5.20 -31.74 -9.30
C ARG A 393 5.28 -33.19 -9.74
N ASP A 394 5.41 -33.42 -11.05
CA ASP A 394 5.45 -34.76 -11.64
C ASP A 394 4.24 -35.63 -11.25
N GLY A 395 3.08 -35.00 -11.02
CA GLY A 395 1.82 -35.67 -10.65
C GLY A 395 1.63 -35.92 -9.14
N GLU A 396 2.67 -35.76 -8.33
CA GLU A 396 2.64 -35.95 -6.89
C GLU A 396 2.67 -34.58 -6.15
N PRO A 397 2.12 -34.49 -4.92
CA PRO A 397 2.24 -33.30 -4.10
C PRO A 397 3.70 -32.88 -3.92
N TYR A 398 4.02 -31.61 -4.19
CA TYR A 398 5.38 -31.12 -4.07
C TYR A 398 5.79 -30.99 -2.61
N LEU A 399 6.91 -31.65 -2.26
CA LEU A 399 7.48 -31.62 -0.92
C LEU A 399 8.62 -30.61 -0.86
N GLY A 400 8.41 -29.50 -0.15
CA GLY A 400 9.44 -28.53 0.17
C GLY A 400 9.88 -28.56 1.61
N GLU A 401 10.53 -27.47 2.06
CA GLU A 401 11.04 -27.34 3.43
C GLU A 401 10.91 -25.89 3.91
N VAL A 402 10.31 -25.71 5.08
CA VAL A 402 10.27 -24.46 5.85
C VAL A 402 10.44 -24.76 7.35
N TRP A 403 9.97 -23.94 8.26
CA TRP A 403 10.20 -24.03 9.70
C TRP A 403 9.97 -25.41 10.34
N PRO A 404 8.87 -26.16 10.08
CA PRO A 404 8.67 -27.48 10.66
C PRO A 404 9.49 -28.58 9.98
N GLY A 405 10.28 -28.25 8.95
CA GLY A 405 10.98 -29.20 8.10
C GLY A 405 10.22 -29.44 6.79
N LYS A 406 9.92 -30.68 6.48
CA LYS A 406 9.25 -31.07 5.22
C LYS A 406 7.77 -30.67 5.24
N VAL A 407 7.33 -29.98 4.17
CA VAL A 407 5.95 -29.47 4.04
C VAL A 407 5.41 -29.61 2.63
N TYR A 408 4.08 -29.58 2.54
CA TYR A 408 3.35 -29.42 1.29
C TYR A 408 2.68 -28.04 1.24
N TYR A 409 2.42 -27.52 0.05
CA TYR A 409 1.87 -26.18 -0.15
C TYR A 409 0.43 -26.28 -0.65
N PRO A 410 -0.56 -25.72 0.09
CA PRO A 410 -1.94 -25.70 -0.39
C PRO A 410 -2.06 -24.95 -1.71
N ASP A 411 -2.85 -25.45 -2.63
CA ASP A 411 -3.09 -24.83 -3.92
C ASP A 411 -4.36 -23.96 -3.90
N PHE A 412 -4.24 -22.72 -3.59
CA PHE A 412 -5.37 -21.79 -3.49
C PHE A 412 -6.03 -21.42 -4.83
N LEU A 413 -5.54 -21.91 -5.97
CA LEU A 413 -6.29 -21.93 -7.23
C LEU A 413 -7.32 -23.05 -7.23
N ASN A 414 -7.16 -24.07 -6.37
CA ASN A 414 -8.11 -25.16 -6.19
C ASN A 414 -9.22 -24.74 -5.21
N PRO A 415 -10.50 -24.68 -5.64
CA PRO A 415 -11.59 -24.33 -4.72
C PRO A 415 -11.71 -25.26 -3.50
N ALA A 416 -11.28 -26.51 -3.59
CA ALA A 416 -11.27 -27.44 -2.48
C ALA A 416 -10.23 -27.06 -1.41
N ALA A 417 -9.13 -26.41 -1.79
CA ALA A 417 -8.13 -25.92 -0.85
C ALA A 417 -8.69 -24.82 0.07
N ALA A 418 -9.49 -23.92 -0.47
CA ALA A 418 -10.15 -22.87 0.34
C ALA A 418 -11.10 -23.48 1.39
N THR A 419 -11.85 -24.53 1.02
CA THR A 419 -12.72 -25.26 1.95
C THR A 419 -11.93 -25.99 3.04
N TYR A 420 -10.88 -26.68 2.64
CA TYR A 420 -9.94 -27.34 3.55
C TYR A 420 -9.37 -26.32 4.55
N TRP A 421 -8.80 -25.22 4.07
CA TRP A 421 -8.20 -24.14 4.85
C TRP A 421 -9.17 -23.52 5.85
N SER A 422 -10.43 -23.26 5.42
CA SER A 422 -11.50 -22.77 6.28
C SER A 422 -11.84 -23.74 7.42
N ASN A 423 -11.85 -25.05 7.15
CA ASN A 423 -12.12 -26.05 8.16
C ASN A 423 -11.00 -26.12 9.22
N GLU A 424 -9.75 -26.04 8.81
CA GLU A 424 -8.59 -26.02 9.72
C GLU A 424 -8.64 -24.80 10.63
N ILE A 425 -8.87 -23.60 10.08
CA ILE A 425 -9.06 -22.36 10.86
C ILE A 425 -10.21 -22.51 11.85
N LYS A 426 -11.35 -23.06 11.40
CA LYS A 426 -12.52 -23.25 12.26
C LYS A 426 -12.24 -24.18 13.44
N MET A 427 -11.54 -25.30 13.21
CA MET A 427 -11.17 -26.23 14.27
C MET A 427 -10.20 -25.57 15.25
N PHE A 428 -9.22 -24.84 14.77
CA PHE A 428 -8.26 -24.18 15.64
C PHE A 428 -8.88 -23.05 16.47
N LEU A 429 -9.82 -22.29 15.92
CA LEU A 429 -10.57 -21.27 16.66
C LEU A 429 -11.44 -21.86 17.80
N GLN A 430 -11.80 -23.14 17.74
CA GLN A 430 -12.44 -23.84 18.86
C GLN A 430 -11.43 -24.18 19.98
N ILE A 431 -10.15 -24.38 19.61
CA ILE A 431 -9.08 -24.62 20.57
C ILE A 431 -8.65 -23.29 21.21
N LEU A 432 -8.43 -22.25 20.41
CA LEU A 432 -7.93 -20.96 20.88
C LEU A 432 -8.72 -19.81 20.21
N PRO A 433 -9.44 -18.97 20.97
CA PRO A 433 -10.27 -17.89 20.43
C PRO A 433 -9.41 -16.68 20.01
N LEU A 434 -8.99 -16.68 18.75
CA LEU A 434 -8.16 -15.64 18.14
C LEU A 434 -8.98 -14.48 17.60
N ASP A 435 -8.40 -13.29 17.58
CA ASP A 435 -8.98 -12.09 17.01
C ASP A 435 -8.49 -11.80 15.58
N GLY A 436 -7.36 -12.37 15.18
CA GLY A 436 -6.79 -12.23 13.85
C GLY A 436 -5.71 -13.28 13.54
N LEU A 437 -5.26 -13.31 12.29
CA LEU A 437 -4.27 -14.25 11.78
C LEU A 437 -3.15 -13.54 11.03
N TRP A 438 -1.95 -14.10 11.13
CA TRP A 438 -0.78 -13.67 10.37
C TRP A 438 -0.40 -14.76 9.36
N LEU A 439 -0.35 -14.37 8.09
CA LEU A 439 0.08 -15.17 6.95
C LEU A 439 1.52 -14.77 6.61
N ASP A 440 2.48 -15.59 7.01
CA ASP A 440 3.88 -15.37 6.72
C ASP A 440 4.37 -16.34 5.65
N MET A 441 5.52 -16.07 5.02
CA MET A 441 6.17 -16.94 4.03
C MET A 441 5.33 -17.23 2.78
N ASN A 442 4.31 -16.43 2.52
CA ASN A 442 3.33 -16.62 1.43
C ASN A 442 3.74 -15.97 0.08
N GLU A 443 4.97 -15.51 -0.06
CA GLU A 443 5.64 -15.37 -1.34
C GLU A 443 5.97 -16.72 -1.98
N LEU A 444 5.42 -17.79 -1.42
CA LEU A 444 5.65 -19.20 -1.71
C LEU A 444 7.09 -19.62 -1.37
N SER A 445 7.49 -19.34 -0.14
CA SER A 445 8.84 -19.58 0.34
C SER A 445 9.18 -21.06 0.48
N ASN A 446 10.42 -21.38 0.17
CA ASN A 446 11.02 -22.69 0.36
C ASN A 446 12.48 -22.50 0.77
N PHE A 447 12.92 -23.05 1.91
CA PHE A 447 14.29 -22.87 2.41
C PHE A 447 15.34 -23.53 1.52
N ILE A 448 14.93 -24.55 0.80
CA ILE A 448 15.78 -25.23 -0.17
C ILE A 448 15.58 -24.66 -1.58
N THR A 449 16.66 -24.55 -2.33
CA THR A 449 16.59 -24.30 -3.76
C THR A 449 16.29 -25.62 -4.46
N SER A 450 15.13 -25.70 -5.08
CA SER A 450 14.72 -26.90 -5.81
C SER A 450 15.60 -27.10 -7.03
N PRO A 451 15.94 -28.37 -7.35
CA PRO A 451 16.67 -28.65 -8.56
C PRO A 451 15.79 -28.29 -9.77
N MET A 452 16.41 -27.69 -10.79
CA MET A 452 15.76 -27.42 -12.06
C MET A 452 15.43 -28.74 -12.76
N THR A 453 14.29 -28.81 -13.43
CA THR A 453 13.95 -29.90 -14.33
C THR A 453 14.87 -29.83 -15.55
N PRO A 454 15.65 -30.89 -15.84
CA PRO A 454 16.58 -30.86 -16.97
C PRO A 454 15.90 -30.44 -18.28
N GLY A 455 16.42 -29.42 -18.92
CA GLY A 455 15.89 -28.91 -20.20
C GLY A 455 14.58 -28.14 -20.12
N SER A 456 14.07 -27.85 -18.93
CA SER A 456 12.87 -27.05 -18.77
C SER A 456 13.15 -25.56 -18.91
N SER A 457 12.53 -24.93 -19.90
CA SER A 457 12.54 -23.47 -20.05
C SER A 457 11.65 -22.74 -19.03
N LEU A 458 10.79 -23.42 -18.28
CA LEU A 458 10.04 -22.83 -17.19
C LEU A 458 10.95 -22.59 -15.98
N ASP A 459 11.76 -23.57 -15.60
CA ASP A 459 12.72 -23.43 -14.51
C ASP A 459 13.92 -22.55 -14.88
N ASP A 460 14.23 -22.44 -16.16
CA ASP A 460 15.35 -21.67 -16.69
C ASP A 460 14.96 -20.83 -17.92
N PRO A 461 14.11 -19.78 -17.76
CA PRO A 461 13.60 -19.02 -18.88
C PRO A 461 14.74 -18.36 -19.66
N PRO A 462 14.58 -18.18 -20.99
CA PRO A 462 15.61 -17.59 -21.87
C PRO A 462 16.05 -16.20 -21.43
N TYR A 463 15.11 -15.35 -21.03
CA TYR A 463 15.39 -14.06 -20.38
C TYR A 463 15.48 -14.24 -18.86
N LYS A 464 16.58 -13.82 -18.28
CA LYS A 464 16.79 -13.86 -16.82
C LYS A 464 16.40 -12.52 -16.21
N ILE A 465 15.31 -12.50 -15.47
CA ILE A 465 14.96 -11.35 -14.62
C ILE A 465 16.02 -11.11 -13.55
N ASN A 466 16.11 -9.90 -13.02
CA ASN A 466 17.06 -9.54 -11.99
C ASN A 466 16.67 -10.11 -10.62
N ASN A 467 16.40 -11.43 -10.55
CA ASN A 467 16.00 -12.11 -9.34
C ASN A 467 17.08 -11.97 -8.25
N LEU A 468 16.66 -11.60 -7.03
CA LEU A 468 17.56 -11.38 -5.87
C LEU A 468 18.73 -10.42 -6.16
N GLY A 469 18.54 -9.44 -7.04
CA GLY A 469 19.57 -8.46 -7.39
C GLY A 469 20.74 -9.00 -8.23
N GLY A 470 20.66 -10.24 -8.77
CA GLY A 470 21.80 -10.88 -9.43
C GLY A 470 21.46 -11.92 -10.47
N LYS A 471 20.28 -11.91 -11.08
CA LYS A 471 19.82 -12.91 -12.06
C LYS A 471 19.87 -14.35 -11.53
N ALA A 472 19.61 -14.52 -10.24
CA ALA A 472 19.49 -15.85 -9.65
C ALA A 472 18.35 -16.64 -10.31
N SER A 473 18.41 -17.97 -10.24
CA SER A 473 17.34 -18.85 -10.69
C SER A 473 15.99 -18.42 -10.08
N ILE A 474 14.91 -18.44 -10.87
CA ILE A 474 13.56 -18.15 -10.36
C ILE A 474 13.06 -19.19 -9.37
N ASN A 475 13.66 -20.39 -9.33
CA ASN A 475 13.39 -21.45 -8.36
C ASN A 475 14.14 -21.29 -7.03
N LYS A 476 14.94 -20.22 -6.88
CA LYS A 476 15.72 -20.01 -5.66
C LYS A 476 14.83 -19.64 -4.50
N LYS A 477 14.83 -20.46 -3.46
CA LYS A 477 14.04 -20.30 -2.24
C LYS A 477 12.51 -20.26 -2.47
N THR A 478 12.02 -20.93 -3.51
CA THR A 478 10.59 -21.06 -3.77
C THR A 478 10.26 -22.43 -4.38
N VAL A 479 8.97 -22.69 -4.55
CA VAL A 479 8.46 -23.86 -5.28
C VAL A 479 8.92 -23.78 -6.74
N PRO A 480 9.32 -24.89 -7.39
CA PRO A 480 9.81 -24.87 -8.76
C PRO A 480 8.76 -24.36 -9.74
N ALA A 481 9.18 -23.55 -10.71
CA ALA A 481 8.29 -22.98 -11.73
C ALA A 481 7.58 -24.03 -12.60
N THR A 482 8.12 -25.27 -12.65
CA THR A 482 7.50 -26.44 -13.29
C THR A 482 6.40 -27.10 -12.46
N SER A 483 6.19 -26.71 -11.23
CA SER A 483 5.07 -27.23 -10.42
C SER A 483 3.74 -26.80 -11.00
N VAL A 484 2.70 -27.56 -10.71
CA VAL A 484 1.39 -27.44 -11.34
C VAL A 484 0.31 -27.23 -10.29
N HIS A 485 -0.50 -26.22 -10.53
CA HIS A 485 -1.71 -25.89 -9.81
C HIS A 485 -2.95 -26.51 -10.45
N PHE A 486 -4.08 -26.39 -9.76
CA PHE A 486 -5.40 -26.75 -10.26
C PHE A 486 -5.67 -26.11 -11.64
N GLY A 487 -6.32 -26.85 -12.51
CA GLY A 487 -6.57 -26.40 -13.88
C GLY A 487 -5.34 -26.46 -14.79
N ASN A 488 -4.30 -27.18 -14.39
CA ASN A 488 -3.04 -27.32 -15.14
C ASN A 488 -2.29 -25.99 -15.34
N VAL A 489 -2.41 -25.08 -14.37
CA VAL A 489 -1.67 -23.80 -14.35
C VAL A 489 -0.27 -24.04 -13.80
N SER A 490 0.75 -23.53 -14.47
CA SER A 490 2.13 -23.63 -13.98
C SER A 490 2.40 -22.64 -12.84
N GLU A 491 3.26 -23.02 -11.92
CA GLU A 491 3.80 -22.10 -10.91
C GLU A 491 4.53 -20.90 -11.55
N TYR A 492 5.14 -21.11 -12.71
CA TYR A 492 5.70 -20.07 -13.57
C TYR A 492 4.75 -18.90 -13.83
N ASP A 493 3.47 -19.22 -14.00
CA ASP A 493 2.40 -18.26 -14.30
C ASP A 493 1.71 -17.73 -13.01
N ALA A 494 1.56 -18.58 -12.00
CA ALA A 494 0.76 -18.30 -10.82
C ALA A 494 1.56 -17.70 -9.64
N HIS A 495 2.88 -17.79 -9.65
CA HIS A 495 3.76 -17.46 -8.52
C HIS A 495 3.41 -16.15 -7.81
N ASN A 496 3.31 -15.05 -8.52
CA ASN A 496 3.01 -13.73 -7.95
C ASN A 496 1.55 -13.58 -7.46
N LEU A 497 0.71 -14.62 -7.59
CA LEU A 497 -0.68 -14.60 -7.11
C LEU A 497 -0.89 -15.39 -5.82
N TYR A 498 0.06 -16.24 -5.42
CA TYR A 498 -0.13 -17.20 -4.34
C TYR A 498 -0.55 -16.52 -3.02
N GLY A 499 0.21 -15.54 -2.55
CA GLY A 499 -0.09 -14.84 -1.30
C GLY A 499 -1.43 -14.08 -1.33
N LEU A 500 -1.82 -13.53 -2.48
CA LEU A 500 -3.14 -12.91 -2.65
C LEU A 500 -4.28 -13.95 -2.54
N LEU A 501 -4.09 -15.13 -3.14
CA LEU A 501 -5.10 -16.19 -3.12
C LEU A 501 -5.27 -16.79 -1.73
N GLU A 502 -4.17 -16.99 -1.00
CA GLU A 502 -4.18 -17.42 0.40
C GLU A 502 -4.88 -16.39 1.29
N ALA A 503 -4.50 -15.12 1.16
CA ALA A 503 -5.13 -14.04 1.93
C ALA A 503 -6.63 -13.94 1.65
N LYS A 504 -7.06 -14.11 0.39
CA LYS A 504 -8.47 -14.12 0.01
C LYS A 504 -9.23 -15.30 0.63
N ALA A 505 -8.66 -16.52 0.61
CA ALA A 505 -9.26 -17.70 1.22
C ALA A 505 -9.37 -17.56 2.73
N THR A 506 -8.33 -17.04 3.38
CA THR A 506 -8.28 -16.82 4.83
C THR A 506 -9.25 -15.72 5.26
N HIS A 507 -9.34 -14.63 4.52
CA HIS A 507 -10.29 -13.55 4.79
C HIS A 507 -11.73 -14.06 4.78
N GLN A 508 -12.11 -14.79 3.72
CA GLN A 508 -13.45 -15.35 3.60
C GLN A 508 -13.74 -16.36 4.74
N ALA A 509 -12.77 -17.22 5.07
CA ALA A 509 -12.91 -18.16 6.16
C ALA A 509 -13.17 -17.45 7.51
N MET A 510 -12.39 -16.41 7.81
CA MET A 510 -12.55 -15.64 9.05
C MET A 510 -13.88 -14.88 9.10
N GLU A 511 -14.34 -14.31 8.00
CA GLU A 511 -15.69 -13.71 7.91
C GLU A 511 -16.80 -14.72 8.21
N ASP A 512 -16.75 -15.88 7.55
CA ASP A 512 -17.77 -16.93 7.66
C ASP A 512 -17.82 -17.54 9.08
N ILE A 513 -16.65 -17.66 9.73
CA ILE A 513 -16.55 -18.29 11.06
C ILE A 513 -16.90 -17.29 12.16
N THR A 514 -16.42 -16.06 12.09
CA THR A 514 -16.52 -15.10 13.19
C THR A 514 -17.71 -14.14 13.05
N GLY A 515 -18.19 -13.92 11.83
CA GLY A 515 -19.22 -12.91 11.54
C GLY A 515 -18.74 -11.47 11.76
N LYS A 516 -17.42 -11.24 11.83
CA LYS A 516 -16.78 -9.96 12.09
C LYS A 516 -15.77 -9.62 11.00
N ARG A 517 -15.36 -8.34 10.95
CA ARG A 517 -14.22 -7.92 10.10
C ARG A 517 -13.00 -8.71 10.48
N PRO A 518 -12.41 -9.47 9.56
CA PRO A 518 -11.14 -10.13 9.80
C PRO A 518 -10.01 -9.12 9.96
N PHE A 519 -9.06 -9.46 10.81
CA PHE A 519 -7.73 -8.86 10.75
C PHE A 519 -6.75 -9.91 10.25
N LEU A 520 -6.15 -9.64 9.10
CA LEU A 520 -5.12 -10.48 8.52
C LEU A 520 -3.86 -9.64 8.31
N LEU A 521 -2.74 -10.18 8.74
CA LEU A 521 -1.43 -9.62 8.47
C LEU A 521 -0.71 -10.50 7.46
N SER A 522 -0.12 -9.91 6.43
CA SER A 522 0.82 -10.58 5.55
C SER A 522 2.21 -9.94 5.70
N ARG A 523 3.24 -10.68 5.33
CA ARG A 523 4.62 -10.25 5.51
C ARG A 523 4.98 -9.03 4.67
N SER A 524 5.63 -8.05 5.30
CA SER A 524 6.40 -6.98 4.68
C SER A 524 7.30 -6.35 5.72
N THR A 525 8.60 -6.26 5.47
CA THR A 525 9.55 -5.68 6.41
C THR A 525 10.42 -4.63 5.73
N PHE A 526 10.73 -3.55 6.46
CA PHE A 526 11.61 -2.47 6.00
C PHE A 526 12.50 -2.00 7.14
N ASP A 527 13.74 -1.64 6.82
CA ASP A 527 14.57 -0.81 7.70
C ASP A 527 13.96 0.57 7.94
N LEU A 528 14.36 1.24 9.03
CA LEU A 528 13.82 2.55 9.42
C LEU A 528 13.79 3.57 8.26
N ALA A 529 14.87 3.66 7.48
CA ALA A 529 14.98 4.64 6.40
C ALA A 529 14.11 4.30 5.17
N TYR A 530 13.89 3.01 4.89
CA TYR A 530 13.12 2.52 3.75
C TYR A 530 11.62 2.38 4.08
N SER A 531 11.26 2.30 5.35
CA SER A 531 9.87 2.14 5.77
C SER A 531 9.00 3.33 5.38
N ILE A 532 9.52 4.57 5.38
CA ILE A 532 8.74 5.76 5.03
C ILE A 532 8.30 5.69 3.55
N PRO A 533 9.22 5.59 2.56
CA PRO A 533 8.78 5.46 1.17
C PRO A 533 8.04 4.15 0.90
N GLY A 534 8.38 3.05 1.56
CA GLY A 534 7.69 1.76 1.44
C GLY A 534 6.22 1.86 1.84
N ILE A 535 5.93 2.36 3.04
CA ILE A 535 4.55 2.53 3.54
C ILE A 535 3.74 3.48 2.66
N LEU A 536 4.34 4.58 2.21
CA LEU A 536 3.69 5.52 1.30
C LEU A 536 3.39 4.86 -0.07
N ASN A 537 4.29 4.00 -0.54
CA ASN A 537 4.11 3.27 -1.80
C ASN A 537 2.98 2.23 -1.72
N PHE A 538 2.82 1.54 -0.58
CA PHE A 538 1.68 0.65 -0.35
C PHE A 538 0.33 1.36 -0.46
N GLY A 539 0.26 2.63 -0.06
CA GLY A 539 -0.90 3.48 -0.30
C GLY A 539 -1.25 3.61 -1.79
N LEU A 540 -0.24 3.61 -2.70
CA LEU A 540 -0.45 3.60 -4.16
C LEU A 540 -0.91 2.23 -4.68
N PHE A 541 -0.71 1.16 -3.93
CA PHE A 541 -1.21 -0.17 -4.30
C PHE A 541 -2.59 -0.49 -3.72
N GLY A 542 -3.20 0.47 -3.01
CA GLY A 542 -4.51 0.29 -2.38
C GLY A 542 -4.47 -0.47 -1.05
N ILE A 543 -3.29 -0.58 -0.42
CA ILE A 543 -3.07 -1.27 0.87
C ILE A 543 -2.71 -0.22 1.94
N PRO A 544 -3.68 0.41 2.59
CA PRO A 544 -3.42 1.49 3.54
C PRO A 544 -2.98 1.01 4.93
N MET A 545 -3.31 -0.24 5.32
CA MET A 545 -2.98 -0.80 6.63
C MET A 545 -1.63 -1.49 6.57
N VAL A 546 -0.56 -0.75 6.71
CA VAL A 546 0.81 -1.23 6.59
C VAL A 546 1.71 -0.60 7.66
N GLY A 547 2.71 -1.33 8.10
CA GLY A 547 3.73 -0.89 9.06
C GLY A 547 4.97 -1.76 8.91
N ALA A 548 6.05 -1.34 9.52
CA ALA A 548 7.26 -2.16 9.60
C ALA A 548 7.62 -2.39 11.07
N ASP A 549 8.37 -3.43 11.39
CA ASP A 549 8.64 -3.84 12.76
C ASP A 549 9.38 -2.77 13.55
N ILE A 550 8.77 -2.29 14.65
CA ILE A 550 9.32 -1.24 15.50
C ILE A 550 10.56 -1.81 16.19
N CYS A 551 11.57 -0.97 16.34
CA CYS A 551 12.91 -1.26 16.84
C CYS A 551 13.78 -2.16 15.93
N GLY A 552 13.23 -2.72 14.84
CA GLY A 552 13.90 -3.61 13.90
C GLY A 552 13.67 -5.08 14.20
N PHE A 553 13.59 -5.91 13.15
CA PHE A 553 13.34 -7.35 13.28
C PHE A 553 14.63 -8.15 13.46
N ALA A 554 15.60 -7.94 12.57
CA ALA A 554 16.88 -8.65 12.58
C ALA A 554 17.94 -7.90 13.39
N ASP A 555 18.88 -8.65 13.96
CA ASP A 555 19.97 -8.14 14.79
C ASP A 555 19.54 -7.41 16.08
N ASP A 556 20.49 -7.03 16.89
CA ASP A 556 20.24 -6.34 18.15
C ASP A 556 19.93 -4.86 17.91
N THR A 557 18.85 -4.38 18.49
CA THR A 557 18.53 -2.96 18.51
C THR A 557 19.34 -2.23 19.57
N THR A 558 19.25 -0.90 19.59
CA THR A 558 19.81 -0.04 20.64
C THR A 558 18.71 0.83 21.25
N GLU A 559 18.91 1.31 22.49
CA GLU A 559 17.98 2.22 23.14
C GLU A 559 17.69 3.46 22.27
N GLU A 560 18.70 4.06 21.65
CA GLU A 560 18.54 5.24 20.78
C GLU A 560 17.75 4.90 19.53
N LEU A 561 18.05 3.77 18.86
CA LEU A 561 17.34 3.33 17.66
C LEU A 561 15.88 3.04 17.98
N CYS A 562 15.61 2.29 19.04
CA CYS A 562 14.25 1.95 19.44
C CYS A 562 13.45 3.21 19.83
N ARG A 563 14.06 4.15 20.56
CA ARG A 563 13.44 5.43 20.90
C ARG A 563 13.06 6.26 19.67
N ARG A 564 13.95 6.37 18.67
CA ARG A 564 13.66 7.08 17.42
C ARG A 564 12.62 6.35 16.60
N TRP A 565 12.69 5.04 16.63
CA TRP A 565 11.78 4.23 15.85
C TRP A 565 10.34 4.32 16.36
N ILE A 566 10.10 4.24 17.68
CA ILE A 566 8.75 4.39 18.22
C ILE A 566 8.18 5.81 18.00
N GLN A 567 9.00 6.85 18.04
CA GLN A 567 8.58 8.22 17.76
C GLN A 567 8.00 8.37 16.34
N LEU A 568 8.62 7.79 15.34
CA LEU A 568 8.12 7.80 13.96
C LEU A 568 6.92 6.88 13.81
N ARG A 569 7.03 5.65 14.29
CA ARG A 569 6.12 4.56 13.94
C ARG A 569 4.82 4.53 14.74
N ALA A 570 4.72 5.28 15.81
CA ALA A 570 3.44 5.53 16.46
C ALA A 570 2.38 6.13 15.49
N PHE A 571 2.80 6.64 14.33
CA PHE A 571 1.91 7.22 13.32
C PHE A 571 1.76 6.34 12.07
N TYR A 572 2.36 5.15 12.03
CA TYR A 572 2.07 4.18 10.97
C TYR A 572 0.64 3.65 11.11
N PRO A 573 -0.05 3.34 10.01
CA PRO A 573 -1.37 2.71 10.10
C PRO A 573 -1.34 1.46 10.95
N PHE A 574 -0.43 0.52 10.68
CA PHE A 574 -0.14 -0.64 11.53
C PHE A 574 1.11 -0.37 12.39
N ALA A 575 1.00 -0.54 13.70
CA ALA A 575 2.07 -0.24 14.66
C ALA A 575 2.35 -1.44 15.55
N ARG A 576 3.37 -2.24 15.21
CA ARG A 576 3.79 -3.44 15.94
C ARG A 576 5.29 -3.39 16.27
N ASP A 577 5.64 -3.63 17.52
CA ASP A 577 6.99 -4.02 17.91
C ASP A 577 7.18 -5.51 17.70
N HIS A 578 8.24 -5.90 16.98
CA HIS A 578 8.53 -7.29 16.65
C HIS A 578 10.01 -7.51 16.40
N SER A 579 10.58 -8.58 16.98
CA SER A 579 11.98 -8.93 16.86
C SER A 579 12.18 -10.43 16.63
N SER A 580 13.33 -10.79 16.04
CA SER A 580 13.71 -12.17 15.75
C SER A 580 14.22 -12.92 16.99
N ILE A 581 14.17 -14.24 16.91
CA ILE A 581 14.80 -15.14 17.91
C ILE A 581 16.32 -14.92 17.95
N GLY A 582 16.89 -15.00 19.15
CA GLY A 582 18.34 -14.83 19.35
C GLY A 582 18.80 -13.38 19.44
N THR A 583 17.92 -12.39 19.15
CA THR A 583 18.19 -10.97 19.34
C THR A 583 17.86 -10.51 20.75
N ALA A 584 18.44 -9.38 21.17
CA ALA A 584 18.09 -8.74 22.43
C ALA A 584 16.58 -8.42 22.48
N ARG A 585 16.00 -8.58 23.68
CA ARG A 585 14.60 -8.17 23.90
C ARG A 585 14.46 -6.65 23.75
N GLN A 586 13.33 -6.22 23.19
CA GLN A 586 13.13 -4.82 22.82
C GLN A 586 11.78 -4.24 23.21
N GLU A 587 11.01 -4.94 24.05
CA GLU A 587 9.74 -4.43 24.56
C GLU A 587 9.93 -3.01 25.12
N LEU A 588 9.03 -2.10 24.77
CA LEU A 588 9.21 -0.64 24.93
C LEU A 588 9.41 -0.18 26.38
N TYR A 589 9.14 -1.04 27.37
CA TYR A 589 9.32 -0.74 28.81
C TYR A 589 10.73 -1.06 29.33
N LEU A 590 11.60 -1.69 28.53
CA LEU A 590 12.92 -2.12 28.98
C LEU A 590 13.92 -0.98 29.21
N TRP A 591 13.69 0.15 28.57
CA TRP A 591 14.49 1.39 28.76
C TRP A 591 13.58 2.57 29.13
N ASP A 592 13.94 3.29 30.17
CA ASP A 592 13.16 4.43 30.70
C ASP A 592 12.92 5.50 29.64
N SER A 593 13.92 5.79 28.79
CA SER A 593 13.80 6.79 27.74
C SER A 593 12.87 6.36 26.60
N VAL A 594 12.89 5.08 26.25
CA VAL A 594 11.98 4.47 25.28
C VAL A 594 10.56 4.46 25.84
N ALA A 595 10.40 4.01 27.10
CA ALA A 595 9.10 3.99 27.77
C ALA A 595 8.46 5.39 27.86
N SER A 596 9.25 6.41 28.19
CA SER A 596 8.81 7.79 28.23
C SER A 596 8.33 8.28 26.86
N SER A 597 9.13 8.01 25.81
CA SER A 597 8.78 8.34 24.44
C SER A 597 7.52 7.60 23.99
N ALA A 598 7.43 6.28 24.27
CA ALA A 598 6.29 5.45 23.92
C ALA A 598 4.98 5.97 24.52
N ARG A 599 4.95 6.27 25.84
CA ARG A 599 3.78 6.87 26.49
C ARG A 599 3.31 8.12 25.77
N LYS A 600 4.23 9.03 25.46
CA LYS A 600 3.92 10.30 24.80
C LYS A 600 3.33 10.11 23.40
N VAL A 601 3.99 9.31 22.55
CA VAL A 601 3.61 9.20 21.15
C VAL A 601 2.45 8.24 20.93
N LEU A 602 2.36 7.15 21.68
CA LEU A 602 1.22 6.24 21.63
C LEU A 602 -0.02 6.86 22.28
N GLY A 603 0.15 7.71 23.33
CA GLY A 603 -0.94 8.53 23.85
C GLY A 603 -1.51 9.47 22.80
N LEU A 604 -0.65 10.18 22.04
CA LEU A 604 -1.10 11.01 20.92
C LEU A 604 -1.73 10.16 19.79
N ARG A 605 -1.15 8.98 19.47
CA ARG A 605 -1.76 8.04 18.52
C ARG A 605 -3.19 7.70 18.95
N MET A 606 -3.39 7.28 20.18
CA MET A 606 -4.70 6.90 20.72
C MET A 606 -5.70 8.07 20.60
N ARG A 607 -5.27 9.28 20.90
CA ARG A 607 -6.11 10.48 20.72
C ARG A 607 -6.49 10.72 19.26
N LEU A 608 -5.59 10.44 18.32
CA LEU A 608 -5.80 10.63 16.88
C LEU A 608 -6.51 9.45 16.18
N LEU A 609 -6.73 8.32 16.86
CA LEU A 609 -7.36 7.15 16.23
C LEU A 609 -8.70 7.45 15.55
N PRO A 610 -9.63 8.24 16.10
CA PRO A 610 -10.86 8.58 15.41
C PRO A 610 -10.62 9.28 14.07
N HIS A 611 -9.60 10.14 14.00
CA HIS A 611 -9.21 10.82 12.77
C HIS A 611 -8.57 9.86 11.78
N LEU A 612 -7.63 9.02 12.20
CA LEU A 612 -6.97 8.01 11.37
C LEU A 612 -8.00 7.01 10.81
N TYR A 613 -8.89 6.52 11.64
CA TYR A 613 -9.96 5.61 11.24
C TYR A 613 -10.90 6.26 10.22
N THR A 614 -11.29 7.53 10.44
CA THR A 614 -12.09 8.30 9.49
C THR A 614 -11.38 8.47 8.14
N LEU A 615 -10.06 8.72 8.15
CA LEU A 615 -9.27 8.82 6.93
C LEU A 615 -9.22 7.50 6.17
N ILE A 616 -9.06 6.37 6.85
CA ILE A 616 -9.02 5.05 6.23
C ILE A 616 -10.42 4.62 5.76
N ALA A 617 -11.46 4.89 6.53
CA ALA A 617 -12.83 4.73 6.09
C ALA A 617 -13.15 5.57 4.83
N GLY A 618 -12.61 6.81 4.79
CA GLY A 618 -12.70 7.71 3.63
C GLY A 618 -11.63 7.48 2.56
N ALA A 619 -10.56 6.70 2.84
CA ALA A 619 -9.50 6.36 1.88
C ALA A 619 -9.96 5.36 0.82
N ARG A 620 -11.13 4.80 0.99
CA ARG A 620 -11.90 4.29 -0.16
C ARG A 620 -11.97 5.32 -1.29
N ASP A 621 -11.65 6.60 -0.99
CA ASP A 621 -11.71 7.72 -1.91
C ASP A 621 -10.41 8.52 -2.09
N SER A 622 -9.29 8.31 -1.36
CA SER A 622 -8.08 9.15 -1.60
C SER A 622 -6.80 8.85 -0.83
N VAL A 623 -5.66 9.02 -1.50
CA VAL A 623 -4.30 9.07 -0.95
C VAL A 623 -3.84 10.53 -0.74
N ARG A 624 -3.17 10.84 0.37
CA ARG A 624 -2.58 12.18 0.64
C ARG A 624 -1.07 12.10 0.78
N ARG A 625 -0.36 13.09 0.24
CA ARG A 625 1.11 13.23 0.29
C ARG A 625 1.55 14.10 1.48
N CYS A 626 2.74 13.81 2.02
CA CYS A 626 3.41 14.59 3.07
C CYS A 626 4.63 15.35 2.53
N ASN A 627 4.42 16.63 2.22
CA ASN A 627 5.40 17.71 2.32
C ASN A 627 4.66 18.81 3.08
N PHE A 628 5.35 19.81 3.71
CA PHE A 628 4.63 20.98 4.15
C PHE A 628 4.10 21.74 2.93
N PRO A 629 2.86 21.47 2.47
CA PRO A 629 2.22 22.29 1.44
C PRO A 629 2.09 23.71 1.95
N ALA A 630 1.83 24.65 1.01
CA ALA A 630 1.49 26.02 1.37
C ALA A 630 0.46 26.09 2.50
N GLY A 631 0.61 27.02 3.42
CA GLY A 631 -0.26 27.23 4.57
C GLY A 631 0.52 27.31 5.88
N ASN A 632 -0.21 27.56 6.96
CA ASN A 632 0.33 27.60 8.30
C ASN A 632 0.19 26.24 8.98
N TRP A 633 1.24 25.83 9.69
CA TRP A 633 1.31 24.55 10.38
C TRP A 633 1.62 24.75 11.85
N PHE A 634 0.92 24.01 12.71
CA PHE A 634 0.97 24.13 14.16
C PHE A 634 1.37 22.81 14.80
N ASP A 635 2.20 22.86 15.83
CA ASP A 635 2.61 21.70 16.60
C ASP A 635 1.41 21.07 17.32
N MET A 636 1.29 19.73 17.29
CA MET A 636 0.14 19.02 17.85
C MET A 636 0.19 18.88 19.38
N PHE A 637 1.35 19.12 20.01
CA PHE A 637 1.49 18.96 21.45
C PHE A 637 1.20 20.26 22.21
N ASN A 638 1.61 21.39 21.67
CA ASN A 638 1.46 22.69 22.33
C ASN A 638 0.71 23.75 21.51
N TYR A 639 0.35 23.43 20.27
CA TYR A 639 -0.35 24.28 19.30
C TYR A 639 0.43 25.56 18.90
N SER A 640 1.73 25.60 19.16
CA SER A 640 2.58 26.69 18.69
C SER A 640 2.72 26.70 17.17
N PHE A 641 2.96 27.88 16.60
CA PHE A 641 3.25 28.02 15.19
C PHE A 641 4.60 27.38 14.83
N ALA A 642 4.61 26.48 13.86
CA ALA A 642 5.82 25.77 13.46
C ALA A 642 6.36 26.24 12.10
N VAL A 643 5.51 26.30 11.08
CA VAL A 643 5.92 26.62 9.70
C VAL A 643 4.80 27.33 8.98
N GLY A 644 5.10 28.36 8.21
CA GLY A 644 4.13 29.03 7.33
C GLY A 644 4.70 29.50 6.01
N GLY A 645 3.85 29.66 5.01
CA GLY A 645 4.19 30.20 3.71
C GLY A 645 3.17 29.96 2.62
N ASN A 646 3.23 30.78 1.58
CA ASN A 646 2.33 30.75 0.42
C ASN A 646 2.74 29.66 -0.61
N SER A 647 3.90 29.04 -0.43
CA SER A 647 4.37 27.89 -1.22
C SER A 647 4.93 26.80 -0.32
N GLY A 648 4.93 25.56 -0.76
CA GLY A 648 5.54 24.47 -0.02
C GLY A 648 7.02 24.75 0.28
N LYS A 649 7.47 24.45 1.49
CA LYS A 649 8.83 24.68 1.95
C LYS A 649 9.47 23.43 2.52
N HIS A 650 10.77 23.28 2.27
CA HIS A 650 11.62 22.40 3.07
C HIS A 650 12.12 23.20 4.26
N VAL A 651 11.81 22.75 5.45
CA VAL A 651 12.22 23.40 6.70
C VAL A 651 13.02 22.41 7.53
N ARG A 652 14.12 22.86 8.10
CA ARG A 652 14.88 22.10 9.08
C ARG A 652 14.25 22.34 10.44
N LEU A 653 13.65 21.30 11.00
CA LEU A 653 13.12 21.32 12.37
C LEU A 653 14.11 20.68 13.32
N ASP A 654 14.18 21.19 14.54
CA ASP A 654 14.91 20.53 15.61
C ASP A 654 14.18 19.24 16.04
N THR A 655 14.94 18.19 16.29
CA THR A 655 14.42 16.87 16.68
C THR A 655 15.12 16.38 17.93
N PRO A 656 14.87 17.02 19.09
CA PRO A 656 15.46 16.55 20.35
C PRO A 656 15.01 15.12 20.65
N ALA A 657 15.76 14.46 21.52
CA ALA A 657 15.59 13.03 21.79
C ALA A 657 14.21 12.66 22.35
N ASP A 658 13.55 13.58 23.03
CA ASP A 658 12.28 13.41 23.73
C ASP A 658 11.08 14.03 22.99
N HIS A 659 11.29 14.51 21.76
CA HIS A 659 10.25 15.17 20.97
C HIS A 659 10.16 14.61 19.55
N VAL A 660 8.94 14.48 19.07
CA VAL A 660 8.63 14.18 17.67
C VAL A 660 7.82 15.33 17.08
N ASN A 661 8.21 15.78 15.91
CA ASN A 661 7.54 16.86 15.21
C ASN A 661 6.26 16.35 14.53
N VAL A 662 5.10 16.61 15.12
CA VAL A 662 3.77 16.30 14.58
C VAL A 662 2.99 17.60 14.43
N HIS A 663 2.56 17.89 13.21
CA HIS A 663 1.94 19.17 12.89
C HIS A 663 0.56 19.02 12.27
N VAL A 664 -0.32 19.96 12.59
CA VAL A 664 -1.62 20.13 11.95
C VAL A 664 -1.62 21.36 11.06
N ARG A 665 -2.18 21.22 9.86
CA ARG A 665 -2.31 22.33 8.91
C ARG A 665 -3.54 23.18 9.22
N GLU A 666 -3.43 24.49 8.98
CA GLU A 666 -4.58 25.41 9.00
C GLU A 666 -5.73 24.92 8.10
N GLY A 667 -6.95 25.36 8.40
CA GLY A 667 -8.14 24.99 7.63
C GLY A 667 -8.72 23.61 7.96
N ASN A 668 -8.19 22.93 8.97
CA ASN A 668 -8.65 21.58 9.35
C ASN A 668 -9.37 21.56 10.70
N ILE A 669 -10.32 20.64 10.81
CA ILE A 669 -10.93 20.24 12.08
C ILE A 669 -10.57 18.77 12.30
N VAL A 670 -9.81 18.48 13.35
CA VAL A 670 -9.36 17.13 13.71
C VAL A 670 -10.19 16.64 14.87
N ALA A 671 -10.86 15.50 14.69
CA ALA A 671 -11.60 14.85 15.77
C ALA A 671 -10.68 13.88 16.51
N MET A 672 -10.65 13.96 17.82
CA MET A 672 -9.81 13.20 18.74
C MET A 672 -10.64 12.60 19.88
N GLN A 673 -10.05 11.69 20.65
CA GLN A 673 -10.58 11.21 21.92
C GLN A 673 -9.51 11.31 23.02
N GLY A 674 -9.91 11.09 24.29
CA GLY A 674 -8.96 11.07 25.41
C GLY A 674 -8.02 9.84 25.35
N GLU A 675 -6.84 9.97 25.95
CA GLU A 675 -5.87 8.87 26.07
C GLU A 675 -6.44 7.71 26.88
N ALA A 676 -6.10 6.48 26.51
CA ALA A 676 -6.57 5.25 27.13
C ALA A 676 -5.56 4.13 26.93
N MET A 677 -5.67 3.06 27.71
CA MET A 677 -4.78 1.89 27.58
C MET A 677 -5.19 0.96 26.45
N THR A 678 -6.45 1.00 26.04
CA THR A 678 -7.01 0.22 24.94
C THR A 678 -8.01 1.05 24.12
N THR A 679 -8.24 0.65 22.86
CA THR A 679 -9.25 1.30 22.01
C THR A 679 -10.66 1.15 22.57
N ARG A 680 -10.96 0.02 23.24
CA ARG A 680 -12.23 -0.22 23.93
C ARG A 680 -12.47 0.82 25.02
N GLU A 681 -11.47 1.13 25.83
CA GLU A 681 -11.54 2.18 26.86
C GLU A 681 -11.68 3.57 26.22
N ALA A 682 -10.87 3.89 25.19
CA ALA A 682 -10.90 5.18 24.50
C ALA A 682 -12.30 5.51 23.97
N ARG A 683 -12.99 4.52 23.38
CA ARG A 683 -14.34 4.68 22.81
C ARG A 683 -15.43 5.01 23.86
N THR A 684 -15.15 4.89 25.15
CA THR A 684 -16.06 5.35 26.22
C THR A 684 -15.90 6.83 26.55
N LYS A 685 -14.80 7.47 26.11
CA LYS A 685 -14.48 8.87 26.45
C LYS A 685 -15.15 9.84 25.48
N PRO A 686 -15.46 11.07 25.91
CA PRO A 686 -15.97 12.11 25.03
C PRO A 686 -14.96 12.46 23.94
N PHE A 687 -15.47 12.86 22.76
CA PHE A 687 -14.65 13.37 21.67
C PHE A 687 -14.16 14.79 21.95
N GLU A 688 -13.05 15.12 21.34
CA GLU A 688 -12.44 16.44 21.31
C GLU A 688 -12.31 16.91 19.86
N LEU A 689 -12.53 18.20 19.61
CA LEU A 689 -12.28 18.80 18.30
C LEU A 689 -11.14 19.80 18.40
N LEU A 690 -10.17 19.67 17.50
CA LEU A 690 -9.14 20.69 17.26
C LEU A 690 -9.50 21.43 15.98
N VAL A 691 -9.79 22.73 16.08
CA VAL A 691 -10.20 23.61 14.99
C VAL A 691 -9.07 24.59 14.72
N VAL A 692 -8.41 24.48 13.58
CA VAL A 692 -7.26 25.33 13.21
C VAL A 692 -7.69 26.35 12.18
N ALA A 693 -7.58 27.63 12.53
CA ALA A 693 -7.97 28.75 11.67
C ALA A 693 -7.20 28.74 10.35
N SER A 694 -7.82 29.32 9.35
CA SER A 694 -7.22 29.58 8.04
C SER A 694 -7.68 30.94 7.54
N LYS A 695 -6.83 31.62 6.79
CA LYS A 695 -7.22 32.77 5.99
C LYS A 695 -8.17 32.39 4.84
N LEU A 696 -8.23 31.09 4.51
CA LEU A 696 -9.19 30.53 3.55
C LEU A 696 -10.50 30.28 4.29
N GLU A 697 -11.64 30.71 3.75
CA GLU A 697 -12.95 30.75 4.39
C GLU A 697 -13.55 29.39 4.79
N ASN A 698 -12.91 28.26 4.43
CA ASN A 698 -13.45 26.91 4.62
C ASN A 698 -12.59 26.05 5.56
N ILE A 699 -12.89 26.12 6.86
CA ILE A 699 -12.33 25.21 7.85
C ILE A 699 -13.26 24.01 7.98
N SER A 700 -12.76 22.80 7.71
CA SER A 700 -13.63 21.61 7.69
C SER A 700 -12.97 20.38 8.27
N GLY A 701 -13.78 19.41 8.68
CA GLY A 701 -13.36 18.11 9.16
C GLY A 701 -14.48 17.10 9.13
N GLN A 702 -14.16 15.83 9.36
CA GLN A 702 -15.13 14.75 9.38
C GLN A 702 -14.81 13.76 10.50
N LEU A 703 -15.83 13.06 10.96
CA LEU A 703 -15.73 11.97 11.92
C LEU A 703 -16.66 10.84 11.50
N PHE A 704 -16.09 9.71 11.14
CA PHE A 704 -16.81 8.48 10.86
C PHE A 704 -16.86 7.59 12.10
N LEU A 705 -18.03 7.03 12.39
CA LEU A 705 -18.32 6.27 13.58
C LEU A 705 -19.15 5.03 13.22
N ASP A 706 -18.68 3.85 13.65
CA ASP A 706 -19.40 2.59 13.60
C ASP A 706 -19.03 1.74 14.83
N ASP A 707 -19.38 0.46 14.88
CA ASP A 707 -18.98 -0.42 15.99
C ASP A 707 -17.50 -0.85 15.93
N GLY A 708 -16.86 -0.70 14.78
CA GLY A 708 -15.45 -1.07 14.57
C GLY A 708 -15.20 -2.55 14.29
N GLU A 709 -16.24 -3.40 14.28
CA GLU A 709 -16.08 -4.85 14.10
C GLU A 709 -17.03 -5.45 13.05
N ASN A 710 -18.10 -4.76 12.65
CA ASN A 710 -19.08 -5.27 11.71
C ASN A 710 -18.47 -5.41 10.30
N ILE A 711 -18.74 -6.51 9.59
CA ILE A 711 -18.16 -6.82 8.26
C ILE A 711 -18.34 -5.64 7.30
N GLN A 712 -19.54 -5.09 7.24
CA GLN A 712 -19.89 -4.01 6.34
C GLN A 712 -19.65 -2.63 6.96
N MET A 713 -19.01 -1.74 6.21
CA MET A 713 -18.70 -0.38 6.62
C MET A 713 -19.48 0.64 5.80
N GLY A 714 -20.27 1.50 6.46
CA GLY A 714 -20.98 2.58 5.78
C GLY A 714 -22.23 2.13 5.00
N GLU A 715 -22.47 2.76 3.84
CA GLU A 715 -23.71 2.60 3.08
C GLU A 715 -23.85 1.28 2.33
N GLU A 716 -22.75 0.60 2.05
CA GLU A 716 -22.72 -0.58 1.16
C GLU A 716 -23.52 -1.78 1.69
N GLY A 717 -23.78 -1.84 2.99
CA GLY A 717 -24.44 -2.98 3.63
C GLY A 717 -25.92 -2.84 3.94
N GLY A 718 -26.55 -1.73 3.63
CA GLY A 718 -27.94 -1.48 4.05
C GLY A 718 -28.12 -1.39 5.57
N ASN A 719 -27.04 -1.57 6.35
CA ASN A 719 -27.03 -1.47 7.80
C ASN A 719 -26.86 0.01 8.22
N ARG A 720 -27.67 0.44 9.20
CA ARG A 720 -27.63 1.82 9.71
C ARG A 720 -26.74 1.99 10.93
N ASP A 721 -25.91 1.03 11.26
CA ASP A 721 -25.05 1.04 12.44
C ASP A 721 -23.74 1.85 12.23
N TRP A 722 -23.85 3.00 11.57
CA TRP A 722 -22.80 3.97 11.39
C TRP A 722 -23.31 5.40 11.42
N THR A 723 -22.43 6.38 11.66
CA THR A 723 -22.72 7.81 11.59
C THR A 723 -21.53 8.55 10.99
N LEU A 724 -21.78 9.46 10.05
CA LEU A 724 -20.78 10.40 9.58
C LEU A 724 -21.14 11.82 10.04
N VAL A 725 -20.26 12.46 10.79
CA VAL A 725 -20.39 13.86 11.21
C VAL A 725 -19.43 14.72 10.38
N LYS A 726 -19.99 15.71 9.69
CA LYS A 726 -19.18 16.72 8.96
C LYS A 726 -19.17 18.00 9.77
N PHE A 727 -17.98 18.54 10.00
CA PHE A 727 -17.79 19.81 10.73
C PHE A 727 -17.39 20.89 9.76
N ARG A 728 -17.93 22.10 9.99
CA ARG A 728 -17.51 23.32 9.28
C ARG A 728 -17.36 24.45 10.29
N CYS A 729 -16.29 25.23 10.15
CA CYS A 729 -16.07 26.44 10.93
C CYS A 729 -15.78 27.60 9.99
N TYR A 730 -16.30 28.78 10.32
CA TYR A 730 -16.09 30.02 9.58
C TYR A 730 -16.25 31.26 10.47
N VAL A 731 -15.64 32.34 10.04
CA VAL A 731 -15.79 33.64 10.70
C VAL A 731 -16.93 34.40 10.02
N ASN A 732 -17.88 34.91 10.79
CA ASN A 732 -19.01 35.73 10.31
C ASN A 732 -19.04 37.04 11.12
N GLY A 733 -18.51 38.10 10.55
CA GLY A 733 -18.31 39.39 11.23
C GLY A 733 -17.46 39.24 12.49
N LYS A 734 -17.99 39.60 13.62
CA LYS A 734 -17.36 39.44 14.94
C LYS A 734 -17.71 38.11 15.63
N SER A 735 -17.97 37.05 14.88
CA SER A 735 -18.31 35.74 15.46
C SER A 735 -17.59 34.61 14.75
N VAL A 736 -17.05 33.67 15.52
CA VAL A 736 -16.59 32.36 15.03
C VAL A 736 -17.74 31.36 15.18
N VAL A 737 -18.10 30.68 14.10
CA VAL A 737 -19.23 29.76 14.07
C VAL A 737 -18.74 28.37 13.67
N LEU A 738 -18.90 27.40 14.58
CA LEU A 738 -18.67 25.97 14.34
C LEU A 738 -20.02 25.25 14.20
N ARG A 739 -20.21 24.51 13.11
CA ARG A 739 -21.44 23.73 12.83
C ARG A 739 -21.13 22.28 12.58
N SER A 740 -22.08 21.41 12.94
CA SER A 740 -22.10 20.01 12.52
C SER A 740 -23.26 19.72 11.58
N GLU A 741 -22.98 18.87 10.61
CA GLU A 741 -23.95 18.17 9.78
C GLU A 741 -23.83 16.67 10.07
N VAL A 742 -24.96 15.99 10.27
CA VAL A 742 -24.96 14.58 10.66
C VAL A 742 -25.65 13.77 9.58
N VAL A 743 -24.93 12.81 9.03
CA VAL A 743 -25.45 11.81 8.10
C VAL A 743 -25.67 10.53 8.90
N ASN A 744 -26.84 9.91 8.76
CA ASN A 744 -27.25 8.72 9.51
C ASN A 744 -27.06 8.87 11.03
N PRO A 745 -27.90 9.67 11.73
CA PRO A 745 -27.67 10.05 13.13
C PRO A 745 -27.99 8.95 14.14
N GLU A 746 -28.59 7.84 13.75
CA GLU A 746 -29.20 6.86 14.65
C GLU A 746 -28.14 6.17 15.50
N TYR A 747 -27.03 5.74 14.89
CA TYR A 747 -25.98 5.03 15.59
C TYR A 747 -25.31 5.87 16.69
N ALA A 748 -24.81 7.08 16.37
CA ALA A 748 -24.21 7.96 17.37
C ALA A 748 -25.20 8.37 18.46
N SER A 749 -26.51 8.49 18.14
CA SER A 749 -27.56 8.78 19.12
C SER A 749 -27.78 7.60 20.08
N LYS A 750 -27.77 6.36 19.58
CA LYS A 750 -27.85 5.12 20.36
C LYS A 750 -26.66 5.00 21.33
N MET A 751 -25.47 5.29 20.84
CA MET A 751 -24.22 5.24 21.64
C MET A 751 -24.08 6.42 22.59
N LYS A 752 -24.89 7.48 22.45
CA LYS A 752 -24.80 8.72 23.23
C LYS A 752 -23.44 9.40 23.20
N TRP A 753 -22.69 9.21 22.15
CA TRP A 753 -21.39 9.83 21.98
C TRP A 753 -21.50 11.36 21.89
N SER A 754 -20.58 12.04 22.55
CA SER A 754 -20.61 13.49 22.66
C SER A 754 -19.21 14.11 22.50
N ILE A 755 -19.18 15.37 22.10
CA ILE A 755 -18.00 16.21 22.15
C ILE A 755 -17.96 16.86 23.53
N GLY A 756 -16.85 16.62 24.26
CA GLY A 756 -16.61 17.19 25.59
C GLY A 756 -15.77 18.48 25.56
N LYS A 757 -14.98 18.64 24.47
CA LYS A 757 -14.02 19.75 24.36
C LYS A 757 -13.85 20.19 22.91
N VAL A 758 -13.69 21.49 22.68
CA VAL A 758 -13.29 22.09 21.40
C VAL A 758 -12.16 23.07 21.66
N THR A 759 -11.03 22.85 20.97
CA THR A 759 -9.88 23.77 20.99
C THR A 759 -9.79 24.52 19.68
N PHE A 760 -9.78 25.82 19.74
CA PHE A 760 -9.62 26.73 18.60
C PHE A 760 -8.20 27.29 18.59
N VAL A 761 -7.50 27.19 17.47
CA VAL A 761 -6.11 27.61 17.30
C VAL A 761 -6.00 28.61 16.19
N ALA A 762 -5.18 29.64 16.37
CA ALA A 762 -4.81 30.64 15.36
C ALA A 762 -5.96 31.52 14.83
N PHE A 763 -7.01 31.76 15.62
CA PHE A 763 -8.03 32.76 15.29
C PHE A 763 -7.59 34.13 15.77
N GLU A 764 -7.75 35.18 14.97
CA GLU A 764 -7.44 36.55 15.33
C GLU A 764 -8.41 37.07 16.42
N ASN A 765 -7.93 37.94 17.31
CA ASN A 765 -8.70 38.60 18.38
C ASN A 765 -9.37 37.65 19.40
N MET A 766 -8.83 36.47 19.61
CA MET A 766 -9.38 35.49 20.57
C MET A 766 -9.25 35.94 22.05
N GLU A 767 -8.34 36.85 22.37
CA GLU A 767 -8.19 37.48 23.68
C GLU A 767 -9.43 38.23 24.15
N SER A 768 -10.27 38.69 23.20
CA SER A 768 -11.53 39.39 23.49
C SER A 768 -12.72 38.47 23.77
N LEU A 769 -12.51 37.16 23.68
CA LEU A 769 -13.57 36.15 23.75
C LEU A 769 -14.09 35.95 25.17
N LYS A 770 -15.33 36.35 25.42
CA LYS A 770 -15.95 36.29 26.76
C LYS A 770 -17.06 35.23 26.88
N THR A 771 -17.75 34.95 25.81
CA THR A 771 -18.95 34.08 25.86
C THR A 771 -19.12 33.29 24.58
N TYR A 772 -19.74 32.13 24.72
CA TYR A 772 -20.22 31.35 23.57
C TYR A 772 -21.65 30.91 23.76
N GLU A 773 -22.36 30.72 22.64
CA GLU A 773 -23.69 30.14 22.58
C GLU A 773 -23.66 28.83 21.86
N VAL A 774 -24.39 27.82 22.37
CA VAL A 774 -24.59 26.55 21.69
C VAL A 774 -26.06 26.36 21.41
N ARG A 775 -26.39 26.07 20.15
CA ARG A 775 -27.75 25.71 19.70
C ARG A 775 -27.75 24.26 19.29
N THR A 776 -28.65 23.48 19.88
CA THR A 776 -28.93 22.09 19.51
C THR A 776 -30.43 21.99 19.22
N GLY A 777 -30.82 21.91 17.95
CA GLY A 777 -32.22 22.07 17.55
C GLY A 777 -32.75 23.47 17.91
N GLU A 778 -33.92 23.53 18.58
CA GLU A 778 -34.55 24.80 18.97
C GLU A 778 -34.07 25.38 20.32
N ARG A 779 -33.22 24.69 21.07
CA ARG A 779 -32.79 25.10 22.41
C ARG A 779 -31.42 25.78 22.38
N CYS A 780 -31.33 26.94 23.03
CA CYS A 780 -30.11 27.68 23.30
C CYS A 780 -29.58 27.41 24.74
N ARG A 781 -28.32 27.04 24.89
CA ARG A 781 -27.66 26.93 26.21
C ARG A 781 -26.35 27.72 26.15
N GLY A 782 -26.10 28.61 27.11
CA GLY A 782 -24.85 29.33 27.27
C GLY A 782 -24.06 28.84 28.47
N THR A 783 -22.77 28.76 28.39
CA THR A 783 -21.81 28.39 29.46
C THR A 783 -20.51 29.19 29.32
N ARG A 784 -19.70 29.17 30.36
CA ARG A 784 -18.51 30.01 30.53
C ARG A 784 -17.28 29.40 29.89
N ILE A 785 -16.41 30.21 29.26
CA ILE A 785 -15.13 29.81 28.62
C ILE A 785 -14.02 29.72 29.68
N SER A 786 -13.18 28.69 29.58
CA SER A 786 -11.86 28.66 30.24
C SER A 786 -10.80 29.00 29.19
N LEU A 787 -10.04 30.06 29.41
CA LEU A 787 -8.88 30.39 28.59
C LEU A 787 -7.72 29.50 29.04
N LEU A 788 -7.10 28.81 28.09
CA LEU A 788 -5.78 28.23 28.28
C LEU A 788 -4.75 29.34 28.10
N GLU A 789 -3.92 29.56 29.13
CA GLU A 789 -2.70 30.35 28.95
C GLU A 789 -1.82 29.58 27.94
N THR A 790 -1.73 30.08 26.71
CA THR A 790 -0.73 29.64 25.77
C THR A 790 0.63 30.13 26.23
N VAL A 791 1.63 29.27 26.18
CA VAL A 791 3.03 29.72 26.15
C VAL A 791 3.18 30.52 24.85
N VAL A 792 3.11 31.82 24.98
CA VAL A 792 3.37 32.75 23.87
C VAL A 792 4.88 32.66 23.66
N ASP A 793 5.28 32.21 22.48
CA ASP A 793 6.64 32.47 22.03
C ASP A 793 6.76 33.98 21.88
N ASP A 794 7.69 34.60 22.59
CA ASP A 794 7.83 36.08 22.69
C ASP A 794 8.04 36.76 21.33
N ASP A 795 8.31 35.98 20.26
CA ASP A 795 8.60 36.46 18.91
C ASP A 795 7.39 36.59 17.98
N ASP A 796 6.21 35.94 18.25
CA ASP A 796 5.01 36.15 17.42
C ASP A 796 3.67 35.97 18.17
N PRO A 797 3.11 37.07 18.73
CA PRO A 797 1.89 37.05 19.55
C PRO A 797 0.58 36.79 18.78
N LYS A 798 0.65 36.42 17.48
CA LYS A 798 -0.53 36.33 16.60
C LYS A 798 -1.33 35.05 16.72
N PHE A 799 -0.82 34.01 17.37
CA PHE A 799 -1.45 32.70 17.35
C PHE A 799 -1.83 32.21 18.74
N MET A 800 -3.00 32.62 19.19
CA MET A 800 -3.56 32.16 20.48
C MET A 800 -4.41 30.89 20.29
N SER A 801 -4.47 30.02 21.29
CA SER A 801 -5.44 28.92 21.38
C SER A 801 -6.48 29.17 22.46
N VAL A 802 -7.73 28.77 22.22
CA VAL A 802 -8.83 28.85 23.17
C VAL A 802 -9.48 27.49 23.32
N GLU A 803 -9.56 27.00 24.54
CA GLU A 803 -10.26 25.78 24.87
C GLU A 803 -11.66 26.05 25.45
N VAL A 804 -12.65 25.34 24.89
CA VAL A 804 -14.00 25.30 25.45
C VAL A 804 -14.26 23.86 25.92
N SER A 805 -14.28 23.65 27.21
CA SER A 805 -14.40 22.35 27.86
C SER A 805 -15.75 22.16 28.56
N ARG A 806 -15.97 20.94 29.09
CA ARG A 806 -17.20 20.53 29.78
C ARG A 806 -18.45 20.65 28.89
N LEU A 807 -18.27 20.39 27.58
CA LEU A 807 -19.37 20.32 26.63
C LEU A 807 -20.06 18.95 26.72
N ALA A 808 -21.31 18.89 26.23
CA ALA A 808 -22.06 17.66 26.08
C ALA A 808 -22.81 17.68 24.73
N LEU A 809 -22.07 17.94 23.65
CA LEU A 809 -22.63 18.06 22.30
C LEU A 809 -22.80 16.65 21.70
N LEU A 810 -24.02 16.16 21.65
CA LEU A 810 -24.31 14.84 21.11
C LEU A 810 -23.98 14.76 19.60
N LEU A 811 -23.15 13.81 19.20
CA LEU A 811 -22.73 13.60 17.81
C LEU A 811 -23.88 13.16 16.89
N GLY A 812 -24.91 12.51 17.43
CA GLY A 812 -26.12 12.18 16.68
C GLY A 812 -27.08 13.36 16.46
N LYS A 813 -26.73 14.57 16.90
CA LYS A 813 -27.56 15.78 16.74
C LYS A 813 -26.75 16.90 16.10
N LYS A 814 -27.40 17.61 15.17
CA LYS A 814 -26.82 18.85 14.61
C LYS A 814 -26.67 19.89 15.70
N PHE A 815 -25.54 20.59 15.73
CA PHE A 815 -25.28 21.71 16.62
C PHE A 815 -24.66 22.88 15.86
N GLU A 816 -24.86 24.08 16.43
CA GLU A 816 -24.14 25.30 16.09
C GLU A 816 -23.55 25.89 17.36
N MET A 817 -22.26 26.10 17.37
CA MET A 817 -21.53 26.81 18.41
C MET A 817 -21.07 28.17 17.86
N ARG A 818 -21.48 29.23 18.50
CA ARG A 818 -21.15 30.59 18.10
C ARG A 818 -20.41 31.30 19.23
N MET A 819 -19.22 31.80 18.94
CA MET A 819 -18.37 32.59 19.82
C MET A 819 -18.37 34.02 19.33
N LYS A 820 -18.59 35.02 20.25
CA LYS A 820 -18.58 36.44 19.91
C LYS A 820 -17.22 37.03 20.27
N LEU A 821 -16.55 37.60 19.28
CA LEU A 821 -15.37 38.43 19.41
C LEU A 821 -15.86 39.85 19.75
N THR A 822 -15.42 40.46 20.83
CA THR A 822 -15.84 41.79 21.25
C THR A 822 -15.04 42.93 20.61
#